data_babc9d1005e97595a4c43ebffef77d57
#
_entry.id   babc9d1005e97595a4c43ebffef77d57
#
_cell.length_a   1.000
_cell.length_b   1.000
_cell.length_c   1.000
_cell.angle_alpha   90.00
_cell.angle_beta   90.00
_cell.angle_gamma   90.00
#
_symmetry.space_group_name_H-M   'P 1'
#
loop_
_entity.id
_entity.type
_entity.pdbx_description
1 polymer ?
#
loop_
_entity_poly.entity_id
_entity_poly.type
_entity_poly.pdbx_seq_one_letter_code
_entity_poly.pdbx_strand_id
1 'polypeptide(L)'
;MTAPRSPFTSSGPRVQAVGKVVRAGVGRRRVQTTVMILTVLVAVAASILAAGLLVASNAPFDHAFGQQHGAELTAQFDGSKVSPSQLAATAHVPGVTALAGPFVATTANPYTGPGSQFVPADIPLQPITIVGRSNAGGPVDDITLVHGHWATGPGQIVVDSNASLPPEVPQLRFPDAPGQPTLTVVGVARSVSRTANAWATPAQVAGLNSPNTAASYQMLYRFAHAGTNAEISAHRAALTAAVPAGALTGTQSYLAVKQLDDANTGAFVPFVAAFGILGLTLSVLIIGVVVSGAVGAATRRIGILKALGFTPGQVVRAYVAQALIPAAVGAALGVVAGNLLAIPVLNTAENAYGTATLTIPLWVSVAVPAVLLGAVAIAAMVPALRAGQLRAVDAIAIGRTPRAGRGRRAQRLAGWLPLPRPVSLGVARLFARPARSASLGAAVALGAVAVAFAVGLGVSLNRVETGRELDSAGAVVVGVGGPSKGGGVHVPVGNQPSVQADPTAVAAAIAAQPGTRSYYGTSLTQLHVSRITSTTTVIAYQGDSSWATHQMVSGHWLSGAGQAVVTGRFLTAAGVHVGDTVTISDSGRSTSVRIVGEVFSLSDDGMDLLTSTTTLADLGLDPRPEAFNVAVKSGTNLGRYLDALNAALQPIGGEARPNATSSSEVIAAMDALIALLTILLVVVAGLGVLNSVVLDTRERVHDLGVYKSLGMTPRQTITMVLTSVAGIGLLAGAIGAPVGVMVHHYVLPMMANVTGEHLPSVDIAVYHPLTLALLVFGGVLIAVAGALLPAGWAGATPAATALRTE
;
A
#
# COMPACT_ATOMS: atom_id res chain seq x y z
N MET A 1 23.15 -51.54 62.19
CA MET A 1 23.80 -50.97 60.98
C MET A 1 22.78 -50.15 60.20
N THR A 2 22.75 -48.84 60.45
CA THR A 2 21.86 -47.86 59.80
C THR A 2 22.68 -47.05 58.84
N ALA A 3 22.34 -47.13 57.58
CA ALA A 3 22.99 -46.36 56.52
C ALA A 3 22.61 -44.83 56.58
N PRO A 4 23.53 -43.93 56.29
CA PRO A 4 23.24 -42.46 56.31
C PRO A 4 22.44 -42.04 55.07
N ARG A 5 21.33 -41.33 55.31
CA ARG A 5 20.55 -40.68 54.27
C ARG A 5 21.33 -39.48 53.71
N SER A 6 21.50 -39.46 52.43
CA SER A 6 22.05 -38.31 51.66
C SER A 6 21.14 -37.06 51.74
N PRO A 7 21.68 -35.82 51.91
CA PRO A 7 20.87 -34.62 51.86
C PRO A 7 20.59 -34.21 50.42
N PHE A 8 19.37 -34.46 49.98
CA PHE A 8 18.88 -33.96 48.69
C PHE A 8 18.62 -32.47 48.72
N THR A 9 19.43 -31.76 48.00
CA THR A 9 19.17 -30.60 47.14
C THR A 9 17.92 -29.77 47.44
N SER A 10 18.08 -28.71 48.23
CA SER A 10 17.17 -27.57 48.30
C SER A 10 17.59 -26.52 47.25
N SER A 11 17.05 -26.59 46.07
CA SER A 11 17.17 -25.53 45.02
C SER A 11 16.34 -24.25 45.29
N GLY A 12 15.66 -24.20 46.46
CA GLY A 12 14.72 -23.12 46.84
C GLY A 12 15.28 -21.74 47.14
N PRO A 13 16.34 -21.53 47.97
CA PRO A 13 16.70 -20.19 48.41
C PRO A 13 17.43 -19.35 47.39
N ARG A 14 18.15 -19.92 46.44
CA ARG A 14 18.94 -19.20 45.40
C ARG A 14 18.09 -18.60 44.30
N VAL A 15 17.00 -19.25 43.88
CA VAL A 15 16.04 -18.75 42.89
C VAL A 15 15.23 -17.60 43.49
N GLN A 16 14.84 -17.71 44.75
CA GLN A 16 14.12 -16.62 45.46
C GLN A 16 14.94 -15.33 45.59
N ALA A 17 16.28 -15.43 45.80
CA ALA A 17 17.13 -14.26 45.87
C ALA A 17 17.22 -13.47 44.56
N VAL A 18 17.33 -14.15 43.44
CA VAL A 18 17.33 -13.53 42.10
C VAL A 18 15.97 -12.87 41.83
N GLY A 19 14.83 -13.54 42.15
CA GLY A 19 13.48 -13.01 41.98
C GLY A 19 13.24 -11.72 42.79
N LYS A 20 13.76 -11.65 44.06
CA LYS A 20 13.68 -10.41 44.88
C LYS A 20 14.48 -9.27 44.23
N VAL A 21 15.67 -9.50 43.71
CA VAL A 21 16.51 -8.52 43.02
C VAL A 21 15.81 -7.99 41.76
N VAL A 22 15.14 -8.85 40.99
CA VAL A 22 14.39 -8.49 39.77
C VAL A 22 13.20 -7.60 40.12
N ARG A 23 12.34 -8.00 41.09
CA ARG A 23 11.17 -7.22 41.51
C ARG A 23 11.57 -5.86 42.07
N ALA A 24 12.59 -5.80 42.91
CA ALA A 24 13.10 -4.54 43.45
C ALA A 24 13.71 -3.63 42.37
N GLY A 25 14.32 -4.23 41.33
CA GLY A 25 14.87 -3.51 40.19
C GLY A 25 13.79 -2.84 39.30
N VAL A 26 12.73 -3.57 38.98
CA VAL A 26 11.58 -3.08 38.19
C VAL A 26 10.80 -2.01 38.96
N GLY A 27 10.47 -2.24 40.24
CA GLY A 27 9.64 -1.34 41.01
C GLY A 27 10.30 0.01 41.36
N ARG A 28 11.63 0.06 41.54
CA ARG A 28 12.37 1.30 41.88
C ARG A 28 12.63 2.20 40.67
N ARG A 29 12.48 1.70 39.43
CA ARG A 29 12.79 2.44 38.17
C ARG A 29 11.55 2.67 37.32
N ARG A 30 10.46 3.09 37.98
CA ARG A 30 9.13 3.23 37.33
C ARG A 30 9.17 3.94 35.98
N VAL A 31 9.84 5.10 35.87
CA VAL A 31 9.94 5.84 34.59
C VAL A 31 10.63 5.02 33.49
N GLN A 32 11.77 4.37 33.81
CA GLN A 32 12.48 3.53 32.82
C GLN A 32 11.66 2.32 32.40
N THR A 33 10.98 1.68 33.38
CA THR A 33 10.09 0.55 33.13
C THR A 33 8.93 0.95 32.24
N THR A 34 8.26 2.09 32.51
CA THR A 34 7.15 2.61 31.70
C THR A 34 7.62 2.99 30.29
N VAL A 35 8.74 3.68 30.15
CA VAL A 35 9.30 4.01 28.83
C VAL A 35 9.62 2.74 28.04
N MET A 36 10.19 1.73 28.70
CA MET A 36 10.50 0.44 28.06
C MET A 36 9.24 -0.30 27.61
N ILE A 37 8.17 -0.32 28.45
CA ILE A 37 6.88 -0.89 28.09
C ILE A 37 6.33 -0.16 26.86
N LEU A 38 6.29 1.19 26.89
CA LEU A 38 5.77 2.00 25.79
C LEU A 38 6.59 1.83 24.50
N THR A 39 7.92 1.81 24.61
CA THR A 39 8.78 1.60 23.42
C THR A 39 8.53 0.23 22.78
N VAL A 40 8.46 -0.83 23.61
CA VAL A 40 8.20 -2.18 23.09
C VAL A 40 6.78 -2.31 22.57
N LEU A 41 5.79 -1.72 23.25
CA LEU A 41 4.39 -1.68 22.81
C LEU A 41 4.30 -1.10 21.39
N VAL A 42 4.80 0.13 21.21
CA VAL A 42 4.72 0.81 19.90
C VAL A 42 5.54 0.07 18.84
N ALA A 43 6.70 -0.46 19.21
CA ALA A 43 7.53 -1.25 18.31
C ALA A 43 6.84 -2.54 17.85
N VAL A 44 6.22 -3.28 18.77
CA VAL A 44 5.48 -4.52 18.45
C VAL A 44 4.24 -4.19 17.63
N ALA A 45 3.49 -3.13 17.99
CA ALA A 45 2.30 -2.70 17.25
C ALA A 45 2.66 -2.33 15.80
N ALA A 46 3.69 -1.49 15.60
CA ALA A 46 4.16 -1.12 14.27
C ALA A 46 4.67 -2.33 13.46
N SER A 47 5.39 -3.25 14.12
CA SER A 47 5.92 -4.44 13.45
C SER A 47 4.82 -5.45 13.11
N ILE A 48 3.78 -5.59 13.93
CA ILE A 48 2.61 -6.44 13.63
C ILE A 48 1.82 -5.83 12.47
N LEU A 49 1.59 -4.52 12.48
CA LEU A 49 0.94 -3.84 11.38
C LEU A 49 1.72 -4.05 10.08
N ALA A 50 3.03 -3.79 10.08
CA ALA A 50 3.86 -3.96 8.89
C ALA A 50 3.96 -5.42 8.44
N ALA A 51 4.25 -6.36 9.35
CA ALA A 51 4.36 -7.78 9.01
C ALA A 51 3.00 -8.40 8.67
N GLY A 52 1.93 -7.97 9.35
CA GLY A 52 0.57 -8.40 9.07
C GLY A 52 0.13 -7.99 7.67
N LEU A 53 0.38 -6.74 7.30
CA LEU A 53 0.09 -6.24 5.94
C LEU A 53 0.98 -6.93 4.90
N LEU A 54 2.27 -7.13 5.19
CA LEU A 54 3.17 -7.84 4.30
C LEU A 54 2.70 -9.28 4.02
N VAL A 55 2.21 -9.98 5.04
CA VAL A 55 1.70 -11.35 4.88
C VAL A 55 0.31 -11.34 4.25
N ALA A 56 -0.54 -10.38 4.61
CA ALA A 56 -1.86 -10.24 4.00
C ALA A 56 -1.79 -9.83 2.52
N SER A 57 -0.78 -9.05 2.12
CA SER A 57 -0.51 -8.69 0.72
C SER A 57 0.31 -9.73 -0.06
N ASN A 58 0.86 -10.75 0.60
CA ASN A 58 1.49 -11.88 -0.06
C ASN A 58 0.46 -12.99 -0.26
N ALA A 59 0.12 -13.25 -1.53
CA ALA A 59 -0.79 -14.32 -1.97
C ALA A 59 -2.24 -14.25 -1.40
N PRO A 60 -2.91 -13.07 -1.32
CA PRO A 60 -4.30 -13.02 -0.93
C PRO A 60 -5.18 -13.79 -1.93
N PHE A 61 -4.82 -13.72 -3.22
CA PHE A 61 -5.49 -14.47 -4.28
C PHE A 61 -5.39 -15.98 -4.04
N ASP A 62 -4.21 -16.52 -3.77
CA ASP A 62 -4.02 -17.98 -3.61
C ASP A 62 -4.79 -18.53 -2.42
N HIS A 63 -4.88 -17.77 -1.32
CA HIS A 63 -5.69 -18.15 -0.17
C HIS A 63 -7.18 -18.15 -0.47
N ALA A 64 -7.70 -17.08 -1.09
CA ALA A 64 -9.09 -16.99 -1.51
C ALA A 64 -9.42 -18.06 -2.57
N PHE A 65 -8.53 -18.26 -3.53
CA PHE A 65 -8.65 -19.27 -4.57
C PHE A 65 -8.74 -20.69 -4.01
N GLY A 66 -7.90 -21.01 -3.04
CA GLY A 66 -7.94 -22.28 -2.33
C GLY A 66 -9.23 -22.49 -1.53
N GLN A 67 -9.68 -21.47 -0.80
CA GLN A 67 -10.89 -21.51 0.04
C GLN A 67 -12.18 -21.62 -0.79
N GLN A 68 -12.26 -20.88 -1.89
CA GLN A 68 -13.43 -20.85 -2.77
C GLN A 68 -13.40 -21.93 -3.85
N HIS A 69 -12.44 -22.86 -3.83
CA HIS A 69 -12.25 -23.86 -4.88
C HIS A 69 -12.24 -23.23 -6.29
N GLY A 70 -11.51 -22.11 -6.44
CA GLY A 70 -11.52 -21.28 -7.65
C GLY A 70 -11.34 -22.08 -8.94
N ALA A 71 -11.97 -21.61 -10.00
CA ALA A 71 -11.86 -22.22 -11.35
C ALA A 71 -10.49 -21.90 -11.96
N GLU A 72 -9.69 -22.90 -12.30
CA GLU A 72 -8.40 -22.74 -12.97
C GLU A 72 -8.57 -22.39 -14.46
N LEU A 73 -9.67 -22.86 -15.05
CA LEU A 73 -10.08 -22.50 -16.42
C LEU A 73 -11.60 -22.33 -16.46
N THR A 74 -12.04 -21.15 -16.87
CA THR A 74 -13.43 -20.87 -17.25
C THR A 74 -13.55 -21.01 -18.77
N ALA A 75 -14.45 -21.84 -19.26
CA ALA A 75 -14.64 -22.09 -20.70
C ALA A 75 -16.09 -21.81 -21.12
N GLN A 76 -16.26 -21.13 -22.24
CA GLN A 76 -17.55 -20.84 -22.85
C GLN A 76 -17.75 -21.66 -24.13
N PHE A 77 -18.95 -22.16 -24.29
CA PHE A 77 -19.30 -23.06 -25.38
C PHE A 77 -20.57 -22.61 -26.12
N ASP A 78 -20.56 -22.76 -27.43
CA ASP A 78 -21.69 -22.52 -28.29
C ASP A 78 -22.69 -23.69 -28.19
N GLY A 79 -23.84 -23.45 -27.57
CA GLY A 79 -24.87 -24.45 -27.37
C GLY A 79 -25.59 -24.92 -28.65
N SER A 80 -25.35 -24.28 -29.80
CA SER A 80 -25.80 -24.79 -31.09
C SER A 80 -24.95 -25.96 -31.61
N LYS A 81 -23.69 -26.08 -31.08
CA LYS A 81 -22.72 -27.10 -31.56
C LYS A 81 -22.47 -28.20 -30.55
N VAL A 82 -22.81 -27.99 -29.29
CA VAL A 82 -22.52 -28.94 -28.20
C VAL A 82 -23.70 -29.07 -27.24
N SER A 83 -24.04 -30.28 -26.86
CA SER A 83 -25.11 -30.56 -25.90
C SER A 83 -24.61 -30.54 -24.46
N PRO A 84 -25.50 -30.29 -23.45
CA PRO A 84 -25.14 -30.35 -22.04
C PRO A 84 -24.50 -31.68 -21.60
N SER A 85 -24.95 -32.81 -22.20
CA SER A 85 -24.42 -34.13 -21.91
C SER A 85 -22.97 -34.31 -22.42
N GLN A 86 -22.65 -33.76 -23.59
CA GLN A 86 -21.28 -33.75 -24.14
C GLN A 86 -20.36 -32.86 -23.27
N LEU A 87 -20.86 -31.73 -22.78
CA LEU A 87 -20.11 -30.89 -21.88
C LEU A 87 -19.86 -31.60 -20.54
N ALA A 88 -20.87 -32.29 -19.98
CA ALA A 88 -20.65 -33.09 -18.75
C ALA A 88 -19.62 -34.21 -18.96
N ALA A 89 -19.53 -34.81 -20.17
CA ALA A 89 -18.53 -35.83 -20.48
C ALA A 89 -17.08 -35.31 -20.49
N THR A 90 -16.85 -33.96 -20.52
CA THR A 90 -15.52 -33.38 -20.43
C THR A 90 -14.89 -33.59 -19.01
N ALA A 91 -15.67 -34.09 -18.05
CA ALA A 91 -15.13 -34.55 -16.76
C ALA A 91 -14.06 -35.64 -16.92
N HIS A 92 -14.13 -36.40 -17.99
CA HIS A 92 -13.19 -37.51 -18.27
C HIS A 92 -11.96 -37.08 -19.07
N VAL A 93 -11.81 -35.79 -19.39
CA VAL A 93 -10.59 -35.28 -20.03
C VAL A 93 -9.41 -35.44 -19.09
N PRO A 94 -8.27 -35.95 -19.55
CA PRO A 94 -7.09 -36.14 -18.70
C PRO A 94 -6.68 -34.90 -17.97
N GLY A 95 -6.45 -35.05 -16.66
CA GLY A 95 -6.03 -33.95 -15.80
C GLY A 95 -7.17 -33.23 -15.10
N VAL A 96 -8.42 -33.35 -15.50
CA VAL A 96 -9.56 -32.73 -14.78
C VAL A 96 -9.78 -33.42 -13.45
N THR A 97 -9.78 -32.66 -12.36
CA THR A 97 -10.01 -33.13 -10.99
C THR A 97 -11.40 -32.77 -10.47
N ALA A 98 -11.93 -31.63 -10.90
CA ALA A 98 -13.29 -31.18 -10.58
C ALA A 98 -13.83 -30.32 -11.72
N LEU A 99 -15.14 -30.31 -11.87
CA LEU A 99 -15.84 -29.43 -12.79
C LEU A 99 -17.18 -28.95 -12.22
N ALA A 100 -17.63 -27.79 -12.69
CA ALA A 100 -18.97 -27.29 -12.42
C ALA A 100 -19.60 -26.77 -13.72
N GLY A 101 -20.92 -26.95 -13.84
CA GLY A 101 -21.67 -26.68 -15.07
C GLY A 101 -22.24 -27.96 -15.71
N PRO A 102 -22.84 -27.88 -16.92
CA PRO A 102 -22.95 -26.69 -17.75
C PRO A 102 -23.95 -25.67 -17.21
N PHE A 103 -23.49 -24.44 -17.09
CA PHE A 103 -24.33 -23.32 -16.70
C PHE A 103 -24.77 -22.54 -17.93
N VAL A 104 -26.07 -22.23 -18.04
CA VAL A 104 -26.54 -21.34 -19.11
C VAL A 104 -25.92 -19.96 -18.87
N ALA A 105 -25.32 -19.38 -19.87
CA ALA A 105 -24.69 -18.07 -19.83
C ALA A 105 -25.21 -17.18 -20.95
N THR A 106 -25.26 -15.88 -20.70
CA THR A 106 -25.59 -14.88 -21.73
C THR A 106 -24.75 -13.63 -21.49
N THR A 107 -24.43 -12.93 -22.57
CA THR A 107 -23.89 -11.57 -22.49
C THR A 107 -25.01 -10.62 -22.87
N ALA A 108 -25.31 -9.68 -22.00
CA ALA A 108 -26.40 -8.74 -22.19
C ALA A 108 -25.94 -7.32 -21.89
N ASN A 109 -26.61 -6.33 -22.50
CA ASN A 109 -26.38 -4.91 -22.29
C ASN A 109 -27.42 -4.41 -21.27
N PRO A 110 -27.06 -4.29 -19.99
CA PRO A 110 -28.00 -3.78 -19.00
C PRO A 110 -28.09 -2.26 -19.07
N TYR A 111 -29.22 -1.75 -18.65
CA TYR A 111 -29.49 -0.35 -18.39
C TYR A 111 -29.82 -0.18 -16.92
N THR A 112 -29.54 0.99 -16.37
CA THR A 112 -29.96 1.32 -15.00
C THR A 112 -31.48 1.30 -14.92
N GLY A 113 -32.04 0.57 -13.95
CA GLY A 113 -33.46 0.55 -13.67
C GLY A 113 -33.89 1.70 -12.75
N PRO A 114 -35.21 1.87 -12.51
CA PRO A 114 -35.72 2.86 -11.60
C PRO A 114 -35.37 2.56 -10.13
N GLY A 115 -35.40 3.59 -9.25
CA GLY A 115 -35.30 3.41 -7.80
C GLY A 115 -33.99 3.84 -7.18
N SER A 116 -32.97 4.23 -7.93
CA SER A 116 -31.78 4.88 -7.38
C SER A 116 -32.06 6.37 -7.12
N GLN A 117 -31.53 6.90 -6.01
CA GLN A 117 -31.59 8.34 -5.70
C GLN A 117 -30.46 9.12 -6.38
N PHE A 118 -29.40 8.43 -6.79
CA PHE A 118 -28.16 9.04 -7.29
C PHE A 118 -27.89 8.78 -8.76
N VAL A 119 -28.49 7.71 -9.31
CA VAL A 119 -28.28 7.32 -10.71
C VAL A 119 -29.61 7.35 -11.44
N PRO A 120 -29.76 8.14 -12.51
CA PRO A 120 -30.97 8.13 -13.33
C PRO A 120 -31.27 6.75 -13.93
N ALA A 121 -32.53 6.47 -14.20
CA ALA A 121 -32.94 5.27 -14.94
C ALA A 121 -32.55 5.41 -16.44
N ASP A 122 -32.49 4.27 -17.14
CA ASP A 122 -32.26 4.15 -18.58
C ASP A 122 -30.88 4.57 -19.08
N ILE A 123 -29.87 4.50 -18.20
CA ILE A 123 -28.47 4.66 -18.59
C ILE A 123 -27.95 3.32 -19.10
N PRO A 124 -27.38 3.25 -20.32
CA PRO A 124 -26.71 2.06 -20.79
C PRO A 124 -25.45 1.78 -19.97
N LEU A 125 -25.29 0.54 -19.56
CA LEU A 125 -24.13 0.05 -18.84
C LEU A 125 -23.29 -0.83 -19.77
N GLN A 126 -22.07 -1.15 -19.36
CA GLN A 126 -21.23 -2.06 -20.13
C GLN A 126 -21.86 -3.45 -20.25
N PRO A 127 -21.59 -4.18 -21.35
CA PRO A 127 -22.04 -5.55 -21.49
C PRO A 127 -21.56 -6.41 -20.32
N ILE A 128 -22.46 -7.16 -19.72
CA ILE A 128 -22.14 -8.07 -18.61
C ILE A 128 -22.44 -9.51 -18.99
N THR A 129 -21.57 -10.41 -18.53
CA THR A 129 -21.81 -11.85 -18.60
C THR A 129 -22.64 -12.28 -17.41
N ILE A 130 -23.83 -12.81 -17.64
CA ILE A 130 -24.76 -13.32 -16.65
C ILE A 130 -24.80 -14.83 -16.72
N VAL A 131 -24.60 -15.50 -15.58
CA VAL A 131 -24.54 -16.97 -15.49
C VAL A 131 -25.69 -17.50 -14.63
N GLY A 132 -26.37 -18.53 -15.12
CA GLY A 132 -27.48 -19.19 -14.46
C GLY A 132 -27.00 -20.19 -13.41
N ARG A 133 -27.06 -19.83 -12.11
CA ARG A 133 -26.71 -20.72 -11.00
C ARG A 133 -27.84 -20.77 -9.98
N SER A 134 -28.20 -21.98 -9.55
CA SER A 134 -29.24 -22.20 -8.55
C SER A 134 -28.79 -21.84 -7.13
N ASN A 135 -27.50 -21.89 -6.86
CA ASN A 135 -26.91 -21.56 -5.55
C ASN A 135 -25.51 -20.93 -5.75
N ALA A 136 -25.00 -20.31 -4.69
CA ALA A 136 -23.68 -19.69 -4.68
C ALA A 136 -22.56 -20.76 -4.59
N GLY A 137 -22.78 -21.85 -3.84
CA GLY A 137 -21.81 -22.91 -3.62
C GLY A 137 -21.70 -23.89 -4.78
N GLY A 138 -20.60 -24.63 -4.80
CA GLY A 138 -20.36 -25.69 -5.79
C GLY A 138 -19.00 -26.34 -5.65
N PRO A 139 -18.72 -27.42 -6.42
CA PRO A 139 -17.42 -28.10 -6.39
C PRO A 139 -16.29 -27.26 -6.99
N VAL A 140 -16.61 -26.27 -7.79
CA VAL A 140 -15.69 -25.31 -8.41
C VAL A 140 -16.33 -23.92 -8.35
N ASP A 141 -15.56 -22.92 -7.95
CA ASP A 141 -15.96 -21.52 -7.81
C ASP A 141 -17.12 -21.32 -6.80
N ASP A 142 -16.79 -21.49 -5.53
CA ASP A 142 -17.71 -21.24 -4.42
C ASP A 142 -17.82 -19.72 -4.20
N ILE A 143 -18.94 -19.14 -4.66
CA ILE A 143 -19.16 -17.69 -4.70
C ILE A 143 -19.50 -17.18 -3.31
N THR A 144 -18.77 -16.18 -2.85
CA THR A 144 -19.00 -15.55 -1.54
C THR A 144 -19.96 -14.37 -1.67
N LEU A 145 -21.06 -14.39 -0.90
CA LEU A 145 -21.98 -13.24 -0.76
C LEU A 145 -21.30 -12.16 0.10
N VAL A 146 -21.25 -10.95 -0.44
CA VAL A 146 -20.73 -9.77 0.27
C VAL A 146 -21.87 -9.08 1.00
N HIS A 147 -23.02 -8.87 0.31
CA HIS A 147 -24.22 -8.25 0.86
C HIS A 147 -25.47 -8.89 0.26
N GLY A 148 -26.59 -8.81 0.98
CA GLY A 148 -27.88 -9.29 0.50
C GLY A 148 -28.02 -10.81 0.55
N HIS A 149 -28.72 -11.38 -0.43
CA HIS A 149 -28.98 -12.82 -0.51
C HIS A 149 -28.88 -13.32 -1.98
N TRP A 150 -28.74 -14.64 -2.15
CA TRP A 150 -28.71 -15.26 -3.47
C TRP A 150 -30.05 -15.15 -4.20
N ALA A 151 -30.02 -15.06 -5.54
CA ALA A 151 -31.19 -15.02 -6.37
C ALA A 151 -31.92 -16.40 -6.36
N THR A 152 -33.14 -16.44 -5.85
CA THR A 152 -33.94 -17.67 -5.70
C THR A 152 -35.18 -17.69 -6.56
N GLY A 153 -35.57 -16.55 -7.13
CA GLY A 153 -36.80 -16.39 -7.91
C GLY A 153 -36.59 -15.62 -9.21
N PRO A 154 -37.65 -15.56 -10.03
CA PRO A 154 -37.66 -14.74 -11.22
C PRO A 154 -37.58 -13.25 -10.87
N GLY A 155 -36.98 -12.45 -11.76
CA GLY A 155 -36.84 -11.01 -11.56
C GLY A 155 -35.72 -10.62 -10.58
N GLN A 156 -34.90 -11.56 -10.11
CA GLN A 156 -33.77 -11.34 -9.21
C GLN A 156 -32.42 -11.55 -9.89
N ILE A 157 -31.45 -10.71 -9.52
CA ILE A 157 -30.06 -10.83 -9.99
C ILE A 157 -29.09 -10.52 -8.84
N VAL A 158 -27.98 -11.25 -8.80
CA VAL A 158 -26.83 -10.99 -7.92
C VAL A 158 -25.72 -10.48 -8.79
N VAL A 159 -25.06 -9.39 -8.41
CA VAL A 159 -23.98 -8.77 -9.17
C VAL A 159 -22.63 -9.05 -8.54
N ASP A 160 -21.57 -9.18 -9.36
CA ASP A 160 -20.22 -9.31 -8.87
C ASP A 160 -19.74 -7.97 -8.32
N SER A 161 -19.07 -7.98 -7.18
CA SER A 161 -18.51 -6.78 -6.54
C SER A 161 -17.43 -6.10 -7.39
N ASN A 162 -16.82 -6.82 -8.32
CA ASN A 162 -15.83 -6.30 -9.27
C ASN A 162 -16.46 -5.92 -10.63
N ALA A 163 -17.77 -6.11 -10.80
CA ALA A 163 -18.44 -5.65 -12.00
C ALA A 163 -18.44 -4.12 -12.03
N SER A 164 -18.16 -3.54 -13.20
CA SER A 164 -18.19 -2.09 -13.42
C SER A 164 -19.62 -1.55 -13.42
N LEU A 165 -20.38 -1.86 -12.36
CA LEU A 165 -21.74 -1.38 -12.14
C LEU A 165 -21.70 -0.26 -11.11
N PRO A 166 -22.47 0.84 -11.31
CA PRO A 166 -22.53 1.89 -10.31
C PRO A 166 -23.00 1.33 -8.97
N PRO A 167 -22.34 1.66 -7.85
CA PRO A 167 -22.87 1.33 -6.55
C PRO A 167 -24.28 1.95 -6.39
N GLU A 168 -25.19 1.25 -5.74
CA GLU A 168 -26.57 1.74 -5.48
C GLU A 168 -27.54 1.70 -6.68
N VAL A 169 -27.29 0.89 -7.71
CA VAL A 169 -28.32 0.58 -8.73
C VAL A 169 -29.19 -0.58 -8.22
N PRO A 170 -30.42 -0.32 -7.77
CA PRO A 170 -31.25 -1.38 -7.20
C PRO A 170 -31.87 -2.29 -8.26
N GLN A 171 -31.93 -1.85 -9.51
CA GLN A 171 -32.55 -2.58 -10.59
C GLN A 171 -31.77 -2.42 -11.89
N LEU A 172 -31.69 -3.49 -12.68
CA LEU A 172 -31.10 -3.53 -14.02
C LEU A 172 -32.20 -3.86 -15.05
N ARG A 173 -32.30 -3.06 -16.09
CA ARG A 173 -33.24 -3.27 -17.19
C ARG A 173 -32.50 -3.82 -18.41
N PHE A 174 -33.11 -4.77 -19.12
CA PHE A 174 -32.55 -5.43 -20.29
C PHE A 174 -33.43 -5.18 -21.52
N PRO A 175 -33.30 -4.04 -22.20
CA PRO A 175 -34.18 -3.65 -23.29
C PRO A 175 -34.04 -4.55 -24.55
N ASP A 176 -32.89 -5.18 -24.73
CA ASP A 176 -32.60 -6.07 -25.86
C ASP A 176 -33.13 -7.49 -25.63
N ALA A 177 -33.53 -7.83 -24.42
CA ALA A 177 -34.05 -9.14 -24.06
C ALA A 177 -35.58 -9.24 -24.34
N PRO A 178 -36.11 -10.44 -24.64
CA PRO A 178 -37.54 -10.65 -24.83
C PRO A 178 -38.37 -10.19 -23.63
N GLY A 179 -39.36 -9.34 -23.85
CA GLY A 179 -40.20 -8.79 -22.81
C GLY A 179 -39.54 -7.66 -21.99
N GLN A 180 -38.35 -7.24 -22.35
CA GLN A 180 -37.60 -6.12 -21.71
C GLN A 180 -37.59 -6.19 -20.17
N PRO A 181 -37.17 -7.32 -19.58
CA PRO A 181 -37.28 -7.52 -18.14
C PRO A 181 -36.45 -6.53 -17.34
N THR A 182 -36.98 -6.15 -16.19
CA THR A 182 -36.25 -5.42 -15.15
C THR A 182 -35.97 -6.38 -14.00
N LEU A 183 -34.68 -6.55 -13.66
CA LEU A 183 -34.24 -7.42 -12.58
C LEU A 183 -33.84 -6.60 -11.36
N THR A 184 -34.29 -7.02 -10.20
CA THR A 184 -33.91 -6.40 -8.91
C THR A 184 -32.59 -6.99 -8.44
N VAL A 185 -31.62 -6.14 -8.11
CA VAL A 185 -30.35 -6.55 -7.49
C VAL A 185 -30.64 -6.93 -6.05
N VAL A 186 -30.59 -8.22 -5.74
CA VAL A 186 -30.91 -8.76 -4.41
C VAL A 186 -29.68 -9.06 -3.57
N GLY A 187 -28.52 -9.04 -4.18
CA GLY A 187 -27.27 -9.26 -3.50
C GLY A 187 -26.06 -8.86 -4.34
N VAL A 188 -24.96 -8.66 -3.65
CA VAL A 188 -23.61 -8.49 -4.22
C VAL A 188 -22.79 -9.67 -3.78
N ALA A 189 -22.13 -10.31 -4.71
CA ALA A 189 -21.31 -11.50 -4.48
C ALA A 189 -19.95 -11.35 -5.15
N ARG A 190 -19.03 -12.26 -4.86
CA ARG A 190 -17.67 -12.25 -5.40
C ARG A 190 -17.27 -13.64 -5.83
N SER A 191 -16.76 -13.74 -7.05
CA SER A 191 -16.03 -14.91 -7.56
C SER A 191 -14.53 -14.57 -7.64
N VAL A 192 -13.69 -15.34 -6.94
CA VAL A 192 -12.23 -15.16 -6.99
C VAL A 192 -11.68 -15.37 -8.39
N SER A 193 -12.30 -16.24 -9.17
CA SER A 193 -11.91 -16.53 -10.55
C SER A 193 -12.56 -15.59 -11.57
N ARG A 194 -13.38 -14.61 -11.13
CA ARG A 194 -14.12 -13.66 -11.98
C ARG A 194 -14.91 -14.37 -13.10
N THR A 195 -15.62 -15.43 -12.74
CA THR A 195 -16.30 -16.30 -13.68
C THR A 195 -17.50 -15.65 -14.37
N ALA A 196 -18.11 -14.63 -13.76
CA ALA A 196 -19.23 -13.86 -14.31
C ALA A 196 -19.28 -12.46 -13.69
N ASN A 197 -20.00 -11.54 -14.37
CA ASN A 197 -20.29 -10.21 -13.82
C ASN A 197 -21.57 -10.21 -12.98
N ALA A 198 -22.47 -11.20 -13.22
CA ALA A 198 -23.71 -11.34 -12.46
C ALA A 198 -24.22 -12.79 -12.52
N TRP A 199 -25.08 -13.13 -11.56
CA TRP A 199 -25.72 -14.44 -11.47
C TRP A 199 -27.23 -14.28 -11.26
N ALA A 200 -28.00 -15.16 -11.92
CA ALA A 200 -29.42 -15.27 -11.73
C ALA A 200 -29.84 -16.75 -11.78
N THR A 201 -31.11 -17.04 -11.60
CA THR A 201 -31.60 -18.42 -11.76
C THR A 201 -31.40 -18.88 -13.22
N PRO A 202 -31.18 -20.18 -13.49
CA PRO A 202 -30.98 -20.69 -14.85
C PRO A 202 -32.15 -20.34 -15.78
N ALA A 203 -33.37 -20.38 -15.28
CA ALA A 203 -34.58 -20.02 -16.03
C ALA A 203 -34.59 -18.52 -16.40
N GLN A 204 -34.16 -17.66 -15.49
CA GLN A 204 -34.09 -16.22 -15.75
C GLN A 204 -33.04 -15.91 -16.82
N VAL A 205 -31.86 -16.53 -16.76
CA VAL A 205 -30.79 -16.32 -17.75
C VAL A 205 -31.21 -16.83 -19.12
N ALA A 206 -31.86 -17.99 -19.20
CA ALA A 206 -32.43 -18.53 -20.45
C ALA A 206 -33.46 -17.56 -21.07
N GLY A 207 -34.28 -16.89 -20.22
CA GLY A 207 -35.26 -15.90 -20.67
C GLY A 207 -34.66 -14.57 -21.16
N LEU A 208 -33.42 -14.28 -20.86
CA LEU A 208 -32.70 -13.08 -21.35
C LEU A 208 -32.15 -13.29 -22.78
N ASN A 209 -32.00 -14.53 -23.24
CA ASN A 209 -31.51 -14.79 -24.57
C ASN A 209 -32.56 -14.42 -25.62
N SER A 210 -32.16 -13.70 -26.66
CA SER A 210 -33.04 -13.49 -27.83
C SER A 210 -33.39 -14.81 -28.51
N PRO A 211 -34.61 -14.97 -29.04
CA PRO A 211 -35.05 -16.22 -29.69
C PRO A 211 -34.14 -16.74 -30.81
N ASN A 212 -33.38 -15.84 -31.42
CA ASN A 212 -32.45 -16.14 -32.51
C ASN A 212 -30.97 -16.29 -32.04
N THR A 213 -30.69 -16.18 -30.74
CA THR A 213 -29.32 -16.33 -30.21
C THR A 213 -29.17 -17.75 -29.65
N ALA A 214 -28.17 -18.48 -30.12
CA ALA A 214 -27.88 -19.82 -29.58
C ALA A 214 -27.54 -19.71 -28.07
N ALA A 215 -28.02 -20.66 -27.29
CA ALA A 215 -27.66 -20.73 -25.88
C ALA A 215 -26.13 -20.86 -25.72
N SER A 216 -25.53 -20.06 -24.85
CA SER A 216 -24.13 -20.24 -24.47
C SER A 216 -24.08 -21.02 -23.16
N TYR A 217 -23.10 -21.91 -23.06
CA TYR A 217 -22.84 -22.66 -21.83
C TYR A 217 -21.48 -22.32 -21.27
N GLN A 218 -21.43 -22.14 -19.97
CA GLN A 218 -20.18 -21.98 -19.21
C GLN A 218 -19.84 -23.26 -18.45
N MET A 219 -18.58 -23.67 -18.54
CA MET A 219 -18.01 -24.75 -17.74
C MET A 219 -16.81 -24.24 -16.95
N LEU A 220 -16.70 -24.69 -15.71
CA LEU A 220 -15.62 -24.34 -14.81
C LEU A 220 -14.81 -25.59 -14.49
N TYR A 221 -13.49 -25.52 -14.63
CA TYR A 221 -12.60 -26.67 -14.48
C TYR A 221 -11.53 -26.44 -13.42
N ARG A 222 -11.20 -27.52 -12.71
CA ARG A 222 -9.97 -27.65 -11.94
C ARG A 222 -9.16 -28.84 -12.42
N PHE A 223 -7.84 -28.69 -12.38
CA PHE A 223 -6.92 -29.69 -12.92
C PHE A 223 -5.96 -30.16 -11.83
N ALA A 224 -5.29 -31.30 -12.07
CA ALA A 224 -4.24 -31.79 -11.17
C ALA A 224 -2.99 -30.90 -11.19
N HIS A 225 -2.69 -30.32 -12.34
CA HIS A 225 -1.55 -29.42 -12.57
C HIS A 225 -2.00 -28.28 -13.49
N ALA A 226 -1.97 -27.05 -13.00
CA ALA A 226 -2.40 -25.84 -13.72
C ALA A 226 -1.57 -24.61 -13.34
N GLY A 227 -0.37 -24.81 -12.77
CA GLY A 227 0.47 -23.74 -12.24
C GLY A 227 1.18 -22.89 -13.29
N THR A 228 1.15 -23.27 -14.55
CA THR A 228 1.84 -22.58 -15.64
C THR A 228 0.92 -22.34 -16.85
N ASN A 229 1.22 -21.27 -17.61
CA ASN A 229 0.49 -20.99 -18.86
C ASN A 229 0.60 -22.14 -19.89
N ALA A 230 1.70 -22.90 -19.88
CA ALA A 230 1.89 -24.05 -20.76
C ALA A 230 0.93 -25.20 -20.39
N GLU A 231 0.76 -25.50 -19.10
CA GLU A 231 -0.19 -26.50 -18.61
C GLU A 231 -1.64 -26.10 -18.92
N ILE A 232 -2.01 -24.83 -18.65
CA ILE A 232 -3.34 -24.32 -19.01
C ILE A 232 -3.60 -24.43 -20.52
N SER A 233 -2.61 -24.09 -21.34
CA SER A 233 -2.72 -24.20 -22.81
C SER A 233 -2.89 -25.66 -23.28
N ALA A 234 -2.20 -26.61 -22.65
CA ALA A 234 -2.35 -28.03 -22.93
C ALA A 234 -3.75 -28.53 -22.53
N HIS A 235 -4.28 -28.12 -21.37
CA HIS A 235 -5.64 -28.47 -20.95
C HIS A 235 -6.70 -27.86 -21.88
N ARG A 236 -6.52 -26.61 -22.31
CA ARG A 236 -7.38 -25.97 -23.29
C ARG A 236 -7.40 -26.76 -24.63
N ALA A 237 -6.23 -27.17 -25.09
CA ALA A 237 -6.14 -28.00 -26.32
C ALA A 237 -6.84 -29.36 -26.16
N ALA A 238 -6.68 -30.01 -25.00
CA ALA A 238 -7.35 -31.28 -24.69
C ALA A 238 -8.88 -31.11 -24.63
N LEU A 239 -9.39 -30.04 -24.01
CA LEU A 239 -10.81 -29.72 -24.00
C LEU A 239 -11.35 -29.41 -25.40
N THR A 240 -10.59 -28.66 -26.22
CA THR A 240 -10.96 -28.37 -27.63
C THR A 240 -11.09 -29.63 -28.43
N ALA A 241 -10.20 -30.61 -28.24
CA ALA A 241 -10.24 -31.90 -28.94
C ALA A 241 -11.39 -32.80 -28.45
N ALA A 242 -11.90 -32.62 -27.25
CA ALA A 242 -12.98 -33.41 -26.65
C ALA A 242 -14.39 -32.96 -27.07
N VAL A 243 -14.52 -31.80 -27.73
CA VAL A 243 -15.80 -31.22 -28.15
C VAL A 243 -15.83 -31.03 -29.68
N PRO A 244 -17.01 -30.87 -30.29
CA PRO A 244 -17.11 -30.58 -31.72
C PRO A 244 -16.32 -29.32 -32.12
N ALA A 245 -15.77 -29.31 -33.33
CA ALA A 245 -14.98 -28.20 -33.84
C ALA A 245 -15.74 -26.86 -33.78
N GLY A 246 -15.13 -25.84 -33.19
CA GLY A 246 -15.73 -24.52 -33.04
C GLY A 246 -16.83 -24.45 -31.98
N ALA A 247 -17.00 -25.48 -31.15
CA ALA A 247 -17.90 -25.41 -30.00
C ALA A 247 -17.33 -24.57 -28.84
N LEU A 248 -16.03 -24.62 -28.61
CA LEU A 248 -15.34 -23.76 -27.61
C LEU A 248 -15.16 -22.36 -28.20
N THR A 249 -15.86 -21.38 -27.63
CA THR A 249 -15.89 -19.98 -28.09
C THR A 249 -14.94 -19.06 -27.31
N GLY A 250 -14.64 -19.37 -26.05
CA GLY A 250 -13.75 -18.56 -25.21
C GLY A 250 -13.23 -19.33 -24.02
N THR A 251 -12.07 -18.91 -23.53
CA THR A 251 -11.49 -19.43 -22.27
C THR A 251 -10.82 -18.31 -21.49
N GLN A 252 -10.96 -18.35 -20.17
CA GLN A 252 -10.28 -17.47 -19.25
C GLN A 252 -9.47 -18.30 -18.25
N SER A 253 -8.19 -18.02 -18.16
CA SER A 253 -7.29 -18.65 -17.19
C SER A 253 -7.28 -17.88 -15.87
N TYR A 254 -7.29 -18.60 -14.75
CA TYR A 254 -7.11 -17.99 -13.43
C TYR A 254 -5.74 -17.30 -13.27
N LEU A 255 -4.72 -17.75 -14.03
CA LEU A 255 -3.39 -17.12 -13.98
C LEU A 255 -3.42 -15.67 -14.46
N ALA A 256 -4.28 -15.35 -15.44
CA ALA A 256 -4.46 -13.98 -15.89
C ALA A 256 -5.13 -13.13 -14.79
N VAL A 257 -6.16 -13.66 -14.13
CA VAL A 257 -6.84 -12.99 -13.01
C VAL A 257 -5.88 -12.80 -11.82
N LYS A 258 -5.12 -13.85 -11.50
CA LYS A 258 -4.08 -13.80 -10.46
C LYS A 258 -3.03 -12.72 -10.74
N GLN A 259 -2.56 -12.64 -11.98
CA GLN A 259 -1.54 -11.67 -12.35
C GLN A 259 -2.02 -10.23 -12.18
N LEU A 260 -3.30 -9.96 -12.46
CA LEU A 260 -3.93 -8.66 -12.21
C LEU A 260 -4.03 -8.35 -10.71
N ASP A 261 -4.50 -9.30 -9.91
CA ASP A 261 -4.64 -9.14 -8.46
C ASP A 261 -3.28 -9.01 -7.77
N ASP A 262 -2.29 -9.82 -8.17
CA ASP A 262 -0.92 -9.76 -7.64
C ASP A 262 -0.25 -8.42 -7.99
N ALA A 263 -0.50 -7.86 -9.17
CA ALA A 263 0.01 -6.54 -9.55
C ALA A 263 -0.56 -5.44 -8.66
N ASN A 264 -1.85 -5.46 -8.40
CA ASN A 264 -2.51 -4.45 -7.57
C ASN A 264 -2.06 -4.51 -6.10
N THR A 265 -1.90 -5.71 -5.53
CA THR A 265 -1.47 -5.89 -4.13
C THR A 265 0.04 -5.82 -3.97
N GLY A 266 0.79 -6.27 -4.95
CA GLY A 266 2.25 -6.33 -4.93
C GLY A 266 2.93 -4.96 -4.81
N ALA A 267 2.31 -3.89 -5.29
CA ALA A 267 2.81 -2.53 -5.16
C ALA A 267 3.03 -2.09 -3.69
N PHE A 268 2.25 -2.64 -2.75
CA PHE A 268 2.37 -2.30 -1.32
C PHE A 268 3.56 -2.97 -0.62
N VAL A 269 3.96 -4.16 -1.09
CA VAL A 269 4.96 -4.99 -0.42
C VAL A 269 6.28 -4.26 -0.18
N PRO A 270 6.90 -3.58 -1.18
CA PRO A 270 8.19 -2.94 -0.99
C PRO A 270 8.17 -1.83 0.06
N PHE A 271 7.12 -0.98 0.09
CA PHE A 271 7.08 0.11 1.07
C PHE A 271 6.78 -0.38 2.48
N VAL A 272 5.86 -1.34 2.65
CA VAL A 272 5.55 -1.94 3.95
C VAL A 272 6.78 -2.67 4.51
N ALA A 273 7.52 -3.39 3.65
CA ALA A 273 8.78 -4.02 4.02
C ALA A 273 9.83 -2.99 4.47
N ALA A 274 9.97 -1.87 3.76
CA ALA A 274 10.88 -0.79 4.13
C ALA A 274 10.56 -0.21 5.51
N PHE A 275 9.29 0.12 5.78
CA PHE A 275 8.85 0.58 7.10
C PHE A 275 9.03 -0.48 8.19
N GLY A 276 8.77 -1.74 7.88
CA GLY A 276 9.00 -2.88 8.78
C GLY A 276 10.47 -3.01 9.19
N ILE A 277 11.39 -2.95 8.22
CA ILE A 277 12.84 -3.00 8.44
C ILE A 277 13.31 -1.79 9.25
N LEU A 278 12.85 -0.58 8.93
CA LEU A 278 13.16 0.63 9.68
C LEU A 278 12.65 0.53 11.12
N GLY A 279 11.41 0.07 11.32
CA GLY A 279 10.80 -0.12 12.63
C GLY A 279 11.53 -1.14 13.49
N LEU A 280 11.87 -2.29 12.92
CA LEU A 280 12.63 -3.33 13.60
C LEU A 280 14.03 -2.83 14.00
N THR A 281 14.74 -2.18 13.07
CA THR A 281 16.09 -1.65 13.30
C THR A 281 16.07 -0.59 14.41
N LEU A 282 15.11 0.34 14.35
CA LEU A 282 14.92 1.38 15.36
C LEU A 282 14.61 0.78 16.75
N SER A 283 13.75 -0.22 16.79
CA SER A 283 13.36 -0.91 18.02
C SER A 283 14.54 -1.60 18.69
N VAL A 284 15.31 -2.39 17.93
CA VAL A 284 16.52 -3.06 18.43
C VAL A 284 17.54 -2.05 18.96
N LEU A 285 17.75 -0.96 18.22
CA LEU A 285 18.68 0.11 18.63
C LEU A 285 18.25 0.75 19.96
N ILE A 286 16.98 1.17 20.07
CA ILE A 286 16.48 1.84 21.27
C ILE A 286 16.53 0.91 22.49
N ILE A 287 16.12 -0.33 22.31
CA ILE A 287 16.17 -1.33 23.39
C ILE A 287 17.62 -1.54 23.82
N GLY A 288 18.56 -1.65 22.89
CA GLY A 288 19.99 -1.74 23.17
C GLY A 288 20.50 -0.55 24.00
N VAL A 289 20.08 0.67 23.65
CA VAL A 289 20.42 1.91 24.38
C VAL A 289 19.83 1.92 25.78
N VAL A 290 18.54 1.59 25.93
CA VAL A 290 17.83 1.53 27.22
C VAL A 290 18.51 0.54 28.16
N VAL A 291 18.80 -0.66 27.69
CA VAL A 291 19.41 -1.71 28.51
C VAL A 291 20.87 -1.38 28.84
N SER A 292 21.63 -0.89 27.87
CA SER A 292 23.03 -0.47 28.11
C SER A 292 23.10 0.62 29.17
N GLY A 293 22.21 1.60 29.11
CA GLY A 293 22.08 2.65 30.10
C GLY A 293 21.69 2.12 31.49
N ALA A 294 20.73 1.20 31.55
CA ALA A 294 20.28 0.57 32.79
C ALA A 294 21.39 -0.26 33.48
N VAL A 295 22.17 -1.02 32.69
CA VAL A 295 23.30 -1.80 33.21
C VAL A 295 24.45 -0.89 33.65
N GLY A 296 24.77 0.16 32.87
CA GLY A 296 25.79 1.15 33.21
C GLY A 296 25.53 1.84 34.55
N ALA A 297 24.28 2.27 34.77
CA ALA A 297 23.85 2.90 36.03
C ALA A 297 23.83 1.92 37.22
N ALA A 298 23.89 0.62 36.97
CA ALA A 298 23.85 -0.42 38.00
C ALA A 298 25.21 -1.01 38.33
N THR A 299 26.32 -0.55 37.71
CA THR A 299 27.65 -1.19 37.80
C THR A 299 28.12 -1.33 39.25
N ARG A 300 27.96 -0.28 40.09
CA ARG A 300 28.27 -0.33 41.54
C ARG A 300 27.46 -1.40 42.29
N ARG A 301 26.16 -1.53 41.97
CA ARG A 301 25.30 -2.57 42.58
C ARG A 301 25.71 -3.97 42.15
N ILE A 302 26.16 -4.12 40.91
CA ILE A 302 26.69 -5.38 40.39
C ILE A 302 27.94 -5.78 41.17
N GLY A 303 28.83 -4.84 41.47
CA GLY A 303 29.98 -5.04 42.34
C GLY A 303 29.59 -5.52 43.73
N ILE A 304 28.60 -4.91 44.35
CA ILE A 304 28.08 -5.29 45.67
C ILE A 304 27.46 -6.70 45.64
N LEU A 305 26.65 -7.01 44.62
CA LEU A 305 26.04 -8.35 44.47
C LEU A 305 27.11 -9.43 44.34
N LYS A 306 28.18 -9.19 43.60
CA LYS A 306 29.33 -10.11 43.47
C LYS A 306 30.09 -10.25 44.79
N ALA A 307 30.28 -9.16 45.54
CA ALA A 307 30.87 -9.22 46.86
C ALA A 307 30.03 -10.05 47.87
N LEU A 308 28.71 -10.08 47.66
CA LEU A 308 27.77 -10.93 48.43
C LEU A 308 27.67 -12.37 47.86
N GLY A 309 28.53 -12.79 46.92
CA GLY A 309 28.64 -14.14 46.41
C GLY A 309 27.78 -14.51 45.22
N PHE A 310 27.17 -13.56 44.51
CA PHE A 310 26.48 -13.81 43.27
C PHE A 310 27.46 -14.20 42.14
N THR A 311 27.18 -15.26 41.45
CA THR A 311 27.98 -15.66 40.26
C THR A 311 27.73 -14.72 39.09
N PRO A 312 28.71 -14.59 38.17
CA PRO A 312 28.53 -13.77 36.96
C PRO A 312 27.23 -14.12 36.15
N GLY A 313 26.95 -15.44 36.04
CA GLY A 313 25.73 -15.89 35.34
C GLY A 313 24.42 -15.51 36.05
N GLN A 314 24.41 -15.48 37.40
CA GLN A 314 23.23 -15.03 38.16
C GLN A 314 22.97 -13.53 37.96
N VAL A 315 24.03 -12.74 37.89
CA VAL A 315 23.96 -11.29 37.62
C VAL A 315 23.40 -11.08 36.21
N VAL A 316 23.94 -11.77 35.21
CA VAL A 316 23.45 -11.69 33.84
C VAL A 316 21.97 -12.04 33.76
N ARG A 317 21.56 -13.20 34.31
CA ARG A 317 20.14 -13.63 34.34
C ARG A 317 19.23 -12.60 35.01
N ALA A 318 19.66 -12.00 36.11
CA ALA A 318 18.87 -10.99 36.83
C ALA A 318 18.65 -9.73 35.98
N TYR A 319 19.65 -9.25 35.27
CA TYR A 319 19.53 -8.05 34.42
C TYR A 319 18.78 -8.31 33.11
N VAL A 320 18.99 -9.47 32.49
CA VAL A 320 18.19 -9.89 31.32
C VAL A 320 16.72 -10.03 31.72
N ALA A 321 16.40 -10.65 32.86
CA ALA A 321 15.02 -10.75 33.35
C ALA A 321 14.39 -9.40 33.66
N GLN A 322 15.15 -8.44 34.23
CA GLN A 322 14.68 -7.08 34.45
C GLN A 322 14.33 -6.33 33.16
N ALA A 323 14.98 -6.67 32.03
CA ALA A 323 14.65 -6.14 30.72
C ALA A 323 13.46 -6.88 30.09
N LEU A 324 13.42 -8.20 30.19
CA LEU A 324 12.38 -9.02 29.54
C LEU A 324 10.99 -8.86 30.17
N ILE A 325 10.88 -8.64 31.49
CA ILE A 325 9.57 -8.51 32.14
C ILE A 325 8.77 -7.31 31.60
N PRO A 326 9.31 -6.05 31.62
CA PRO A 326 8.58 -4.93 31.03
C PRO A 326 8.43 -5.08 29.51
N ALA A 327 9.41 -5.70 28.82
CA ALA A 327 9.31 -5.97 27.40
C ALA A 327 8.17 -6.94 27.07
N ALA A 328 7.97 -7.99 27.86
CA ALA A 328 6.88 -8.93 27.68
C ALA A 328 5.50 -8.27 27.87
N VAL A 329 5.38 -7.39 28.89
CA VAL A 329 4.15 -6.60 29.10
C VAL A 329 3.92 -5.66 27.93
N GLY A 330 4.95 -4.95 27.47
CA GLY A 330 4.88 -4.08 26.29
C GLY A 330 4.53 -4.85 25.03
N ALA A 331 5.10 -6.05 24.84
CA ALA A 331 4.82 -6.91 23.71
C ALA A 331 3.37 -7.42 23.71
N ALA A 332 2.85 -7.86 24.84
CA ALA A 332 1.44 -8.28 24.95
C ALA A 332 0.46 -7.12 24.62
N LEU A 333 0.70 -5.95 25.17
CA LEU A 333 -0.09 -4.75 24.85
C LEU A 333 0.09 -4.32 23.39
N GLY A 334 1.29 -4.48 22.85
CA GLY A 334 1.61 -4.18 21.45
C GLY A 334 0.92 -5.13 20.45
N VAL A 335 0.75 -6.40 20.81
CA VAL A 335 -0.06 -7.34 20.02
C VAL A 335 -1.51 -6.86 19.93
N VAL A 336 -2.11 -6.50 21.06
CA VAL A 336 -3.48 -5.99 21.07
C VAL A 336 -3.60 -4.69 20.26
N ALA A 337 -2.72 -3.74 20.50
CA ALA A 337 -2.73 -2.46 19.80
C ALA A 337 -2.47 -2.62 18.29
N GLY A 338 -1.52 -3.48 17.89
CA GLY A 338 -1.19 -3.73 16.49
C GLY A 338 -2.35 -4.36 15.71
N ASN A 339 -3.02 -5.34 16.29
CA ASN A 339 -4.20 -5.96 15.68
C ASN A 339 -5.37 -4.96 15.60
N LEU A 340 -5.61 -4.13 16.64
CA LEU A 340 -6.66 -3.10 16.61
C LEU A 340 -6.38 -2.02 15.56
N LEU A 341 -5.14 -1.57 15.42
CA LEU A 341 -4.75 -0.58 14.41
C LEU A 341 -4.79 -1.13 12.98
N ALA A 342 -4.66 -2.44 12.82
CA ALA A 342 -4.74 -3.08 11.52
C ALA A 342 -6.18 -3.16 10.97
N ILE A 343 -7.19 -3.24 11.83
CA ILE A 343 -8.60 -3.38 11.41
C ILE A 343 -9.02 -2.30 10.40
N PRO A 344 -8.89 -0.98 10.67
CA PRO A 344 -9.33 0.04 9.72
C PRO A 344 -8.52 0.01 8.42
N VAL A 345 -7.23 -0.30 8.49
CA VAL A 345 -6.35 -0.37 7.31
C VAL A 345 -6.72 -1.57 6.43
N LEU A 346 -6.96 -2.74 7.05
CA LEU A 346 -7.36 -3.94 6.34
C LEU A 346 -8.75 -3.80 5.72
N ASN A 347 -9.72 -3.20 6.44
CA ASN A 347 -11.05 -2.95 5.92
C ASN A 347 -11.02 -1.99 4.71
N THR A 348 -10.19 -0.94 4.76
CA THR A 348 -10.03 -0.03 3.63
C THR A 348 -9.39 -0.74 2.44
N ALA A 349 -8.37 -1.57 2.67
CA ALA A 349 -7.74 -2.39 1.63
C ALA A 349 -8.71 -3.45 1.08
N GLU A 350 -9.51 -4.09 1.93
CA GLU A 350 -10.55 -5.04 1.51
C GLU A 350 -11.58 -4.36 0.58
N ASN A 351 -12.06 -3.17 0.94
CA ASN A 351 -12.99 -2.41 0.11
C ASN A 351 -12.36 -1.99 -1.22
N ALA A 352 -11.10 -1.53 -1.20
CA ALA A 352 -10.38 -1.07 -2.39
C ALA A 352 -10.02 -2.20 -3.36
N TYR A 353 -9.62 -3.37 -2.84
CA TYR A 353 -9.15 -4.50 -3.68
C TYR A 353 -10.20 -5.60 -3.87
N GLY A 354 -11.32 -5.51 -3.18
CA GLY A 354 -12.38 -6.49 -3.29
C GLY A 354 -11.97 -7.93 -2.92
N THR A 355 -10.93 -8.10 -2.12
CA THR A 355 -10.44 -9.42 -1.67
C THR A 355 -11.25 -9.96 -0.48
N ALA A 356 -11.19 -11.27 -0.25
CA ALA A 356 -11.78 -11.89 0.95
C ALA A 356 -11.16 -11.31 2.22
N THR A 357 -11.90 -11.38 3.35
CA THR A 357 -11.50 -10.82 4.65
C THR A 357 -10.02 -10.96 4.94
N LEU A 358 -9.29 -9.85 4.89
CA LEU A 358 -7.87 -9.81 5.20
C LEU A 358 -7.72 -9.86 6.73
N THR A 359 -7.21 -10.95 7.25
CA THR A 359 -6.93 -11.09 8.68
C THR A 359 -5.45 -11.29 8.90
N ILE A 360 -4.91 -10.68 9.96
CA ILE A 360 -3.53 -10.95 10.35
C ILE A 360 -3.43 -12.39 10.86
N PRO A 361 -2.63 -13.25 10.22
CA PRO A 361 -2.47 -14.62 10.66
C PRO A 361 -1.96 -14.71 12.12
N LEU A 362 -2.50 -15.64 12.89
CA LEU A 362 -2.17 -15.82 14.31
C LEU A 362 -0.66 -16.01 14.52
N TRP A 363 0.02 -16.68 13.60
CA TRP A 363 1.45 -16.90 13.69
C TRP A 363 2.27 -15.60 13.66
N VAL A 364 1.83 -14.56 12.95
CA VAL A 364 2.46 -13.22 12.93
C VAL A 364 2.36 -12.59 14.33
N SER A 365 1.17 -12.66 14.95
CA SER A 365 0.92 -12.16 16.30
C SER A 365 1.74 -12.87 17.37
N VAL A 366 2.30 -14.05 17.06
CA VAL A 366 3.22 -14.79 17.93
C VAL A 366 4.69 -14.58 17.54
N ALA A 367 5.00 -14.67 16.25
CA ALA A 367 6.39 -14.59 15.75
C ALA A 367 7.01 -13.19 15.97
N VAL A 368 6.28 -12.13 15.69
CA VAL A 368 6.78 -10.74 15.84
C VAL A 368 7.18 -10.44 17.28
N PRO A 369 6.33 -10.67 18.32
CA PRO A 369 6.76 -10.51 19.70
C PRO A 369 7.91 -11.44 20.10
N ALA A 370 7.94 -12.65 19.61
CA ALA A 370 9.02 -13.60 19.91
C ALA A 370 10.37 -13.12 19.38
N VAL A 371 10.41 -12.63 18.14
CA VAL A 371 11.62 -12.05 17.52
C VAL A 371 12.06 -10.80 18.29
N LEU A 372 11.13 -9.88 18.60
CA LEU A 372 11.46 -8.68 19.36
C LEU A 372 11.93 -9.00 20.78
N LEU A 373 11.30 -9.92 21.50
CA LEU A 373 11.76 -10.36 22.82
C LEU A 373 13.13 -11.05 22.74
N GLY A 374 13.39 -11.81 21.70
CA GLY A 374 14.72 -12.37 21.41
C GLY A 374 15.76 -11.26 21.19
N ALA A 375 15.44 -10.26 20.41
CA ALA A 375 16.31 -9.09 20.18
C ALA A 375 16.55 -8.31 21.48
N VAL A 376 15.52 -8.14 22.33
CA VAL A 376 15.64 -7.57 23.68
C VAL A 376 16.61 -8.38 24.54
N ALA A 377 16.46 -9.72 24.53
CA ALA A 377 17.33 -10.61 25.30
C ALA A 377 18.79 -10.50 24.85
N ILE A 378 19.05 -10.48 23.56
CA ILE A 378 20.39 -10.34 22.96
C ILE A 378 20.98 -8.95 23.30
N ALA A 379 20.19 -7.88 23.09
CA ALA A 379 20.61 -6.52 23.39
C ALA A 379 20.90 -6.32 24.89
N ALA A 380 20.14 -7.00 25.78
CA ALA A 380 20.37 -7.01 27.21
C ALA A 380 21.59 -7.84 27.61
N MET A 381 21.87 -8.91 26.90
CA MET A 381 22.91 -9.87 27.24
C MET A 381 24.31 -9.27 27.08
N VAL A 382 24.58 -8.52 26.01
CA VAL A 382 25.90 -7.94 25.72
C VAL A 382 26.39 -7.02 26.87
N PRO A 383 25.64 -5.99 27.31
CA PRO A 383 26.09 -5.16 28.43
C PRO A 383 26.08 -5.90 29.77
N ALA A 384 25.15 -6.87 29.95
CA ALA A 384 25.09 -7.67 31.18
C ALA A 384 26.30 -8.61 31.29
N LEU A 385 26.76 -9.22 30.18
CA LEU A 385 27.98 -10.03 30.14
C LEU A 385 29.23 -9.19 30.46
N ARG A 386 29.36 -8.00 29.85
CA ARG A 386 30.47 -7.07 30.14
C ARG A 386 30.50 -6.70 31.61
N ALA A 387 29.36 -6.37 32.21
CA ALA A 387 29.25 -6.06 33.63
C ALA A 387 29.48 -7.31 34.53
N GLY A 388 29.03 -8.48 34.04
CA GLY A 388 29.29 -9.78 34.69
C GLY A 388 30.77 -10.18 34.75
N GLN A 389 31.61 -9.72 33.81
CA GLN A 389 33.05 -9.98 33.78
C GLN A 389 33.89 -9.00 34.60
N LEU A 390 33.37 -7.82 34.98
CA LEU A 390 34.11 -6.87 35.83
C LEU A 390 34.45 -7.49 37.16
N ARG A 391 35.67 -7.21 37.67
CA ARG A 391 36.03 -7.62 39.03
C ARG A 391 35.25 -6.79 40.05
N ALA A 392 34.88 -7.39 41.20
CA ALA A 392 34.09 -6.71 42.21
C ALA A 392 34.77 -5.40 42.73
N VAL A 393 36.10 -5.45 42.90
CA VAL A 393 36.90 -4.27 43.31
C VAL A 393 36.85 -3.16 42.25
N ASP A 394 37.04 -3.50 40.96
CA ASP A 394 36.99 -2.51 39.88
C ASP A 394 35.58 -1.92 39.73
N ALA A 395 34.52 -2.73 39.87
CA ALA A 395 33.12 -2.28 39.80
C ALA A 395 32.75 -1.32 40.96
N ILE A 396 33.38 -1.44 42.14
CA ILE A 396 33.17 -0.54 43.27
C ILE A 396 34.03 0.70 43.12
N ALA A 397 35.24 0.59 42.56
CA ALA A 397 36.20 1.67 42.33
C ALA A 397 35.88 2.63 41.18
N ILE A 398 35.04 2.23 40.22
CA ILE A 398 34.69 2.97 38.97
C ILE A 398 34.09 4.37 39.26
N GLY A 399 33.82 4.75 40.52
CA GLY A 399 33.30 6.09 40.89
C GLY A 399 34.31 7.21 41.01
N ARG A 400 35.64 6.97 40.89
CA ARG A 400 36.67 7.90 41.32
C ARG A 400 37.55 8.61 40.31
N THR A 401 37.56 8.23 39.04
CA THR A 401 38.36 8.94 38.04
C THR A 401 37.58 9.21 36.76
N PRO A 402 37.39 10.49 36.36
CA PRO A 402 36.87 10.82 35.06
C PRO A 402 37.94 10.50 34.02
N ARG A 403 37.72 9.47 33.17
CA ARG A 403 38.58 9.27 31.99
C ARG A 403 38.53 10.53 31.14
N ALA A 404 39.69 11.14 30.90
CA ALA A 404 39.87 12.30 30.05
C ALA A 404 39.30 12.01 28.65
N GLY A 405 38.18 12.64 28.30
CA GLY A 405 37.42 12.35 27.09
C GLY A 405 38.16 12.70 25.81
N ARG A 406 38.00 11.88 24.78
CA ARG A 406 38.49 12.10 23.41
C ARG A 406 37.93 13.36 22.71
N GLY A 407 36.94 14.06 23.32
CA GLY A 407 36.28 15.24 22.73
C GLY A 407 36.86 16.61 23.12
N ARG A 408 38.00 16.68 23.80
CA ARG A 408 38.56 17.95 24.30
C ARG A 408 38.83 19.02 23.23
N ARG A 409 39.26 18.60 22.01
CA ARG A 409 39.47 19.54 20.88
C ARG A 409 38.15 20.15 20.42
N ALA A 410 37.11 19.31 20.21
CA ALA A 410 35.78 19.76 19.80
C ALA A 410 35.08 20.62 20.89
N GLN A 411 35.32 20.32 22.17
CA GLN A 411 34.82 21.14 23.26
C GLN A 411 35.48 22.54 23.30
N ARG A 412 36.79 22.64 23.02
CA ARG A 412 37.50 23.93 22.89
C ARG A 412 36.99 24.75 21.70
N LEU A 413 36.75 24.10 20.53
CA LEU A 413 36.17 24.77 19.38
C LEU A 413 34.74 25.25 19.63
N ALA A 414 33.92 24.46 20.31
CA ALA A 414 32.58 24.89 20.73
C ALA A 414 32.58 26.06 21.73
N GLY A 415 33.62 26.16 22.55
CA GLY A 415 33.81 27.29 23.48
C GLY A 415 34.23 28.62 22.85
N TRP A 416 34.70 28.56 21.56
CA TRP A 416 35.09 29.77 20.81
C TRP A 416 33.90 30.41 20.06
N LEU A 417 32.77 29.71 19.94
CA LEU A 417 31.58 30.28 19.31
C LEU A 417 30.97 31.38 20.23
N PRO A 418 30.60 32.55 19.69
CA PRO A 418 30.01 33.66 20.43
C PRO A 418 28.54 33.38 20.76
N LEU A 419 28.28 32.30 21.53
CA LEU A 419 26.95 31.86 21.92
C LEU A 419 26.68 32.16 23.41
N PRO A 420 25.39 32.35 23.81
CA PRO A 420 25.04 32.44 25.22
C PRO A 420 25.57 31.22 25.98
N ARG A 421 26.07 31.43 27.22
CA ARG A 421 26.71 30.38 28.04
C ARG A 421 25.91 29.06 28.14
N PRO A 422 24.57 29.06 28.36
CA PRO A 422 23.80 27.81 28.38
C PRO A 422 23.86 27.05 27.07
N VAL A 423 23.89 27.76 25.92
CA VAL A 423 23.96 27.18 24.58
C VAL A 423 25.35 26.58 24.30
N SER A 424 26.43 27.32 24.60
CA SER A 424 27.80 26.83 24.40
C SER A 424 28.11 25.61 25.29
N LEU A 425 27.59 25.58 26.53
CA LEU A 425 27.68 24.41 27.40
C LEU A 425 26.86 23.21 26.84
N GLY A 426 25.70 23.47 26.24
CA GLY A 426 24.88 22.46 25.58
C GLY A 426 25.60 21.82 24.41
N VAL A 427 26.16 22.63 23.51
CA VAL A 427 26.94 22.15 22.33
C VAL A 427 28.21 21.40 22.77
N ALA A 428 28.93 21.89 23.77
CA ALA A 428 30.12 21.20 24.28
C ALA A 428 29.82 19.80 24.84
N ARG A 429 28.59 19.56 25.31
CA ARG A 429 28.14 18.25 25.82
C ARG A 429 27.98 17.19 24.74
N LEU A 430 27.72 17.54 23.48
CA LEU A 430 27.66 16.62 22.34
C LEU A 430 28.92 15.74 22.26
N PHE A 431 30.05 16.33 22.51
CA PHE A 431 31.38 15.70 22.38
C PHE A 431 31.93 15.09 23.66
N ALA A 432 31.26 15.30 24.80
CA ALA A 432 31.74 14.80 26.09
C ALA A 432 31.67 13.27 26.21
N ARG A 433 30.64 12.63 25.61
CA ARG A 433 30.42 11.17 25.59
C ARG A 433 30.00 10.69 24.21
N PRO A 434 30.94 10.56 23.27
CA PRO A 434 30.62 10.34 21.85
C PRO A 434 29.80 9.07 21.57
N ALA A 435 30.02 7.98 22.32
CA ALA A 435 29.26 6.74 22.15
C ALA A 435 27.77 6.91 22.49
N ARG A 436 27.44 7.68 23.53
CA ARG A 436 26.05 7.94 23.93
C ARG A 436 25.37 8.92 22.96
N SER A 437 26.07 9.98 22.57
CA SER A 437 25.58 10.93 21.59
C SER A 437 25.35 10.25 20.22
N ALA A 438 26.23 9.32 19.85
CA ALA A 438 26.07 8.53 18.63
C ALA A 438 24.84 7.59 18.69
N SER A 439 24.60 6.91 19.80
CA SER A 439 23.42 6.04 19.92
C SER A 439 22.11 6.82 19.93
N LEU A 440 22.08 7.99 20.58
CA LEU A 440 20.94 8.90 20.53
C LEU A 440 20.75 9.46 19.11
N GLY A 441 21.87 9.90 18.48
CA GLY A 441 21.86 10.39 17.11
C GLY A 441 21.38 9.33 16.10
N ALA A 442 21.78 8.08 16.28
CA ALA A 442 21.31 6.98 15.42
C ALA A 442 19.81 6.75 15.54
N ALA A 443 19.23 6.82 16.74
CA ALA A 443 17.79 6.69 16.93
C ALA A 443 17.02 7.85 16.26
N VAL A 444 17.51 9.08 16.40
CA VAL A 444 16.91 10.25 15.73
C VAL A 444 17.12 10.19 14.23
N ALA A 445 18.29 9.73 13.75
CA ALA A 445 18.57 9.59 12.33
C ALA A 445 17.62 8.57 11.66
N LEU A 446 17.38 7.41 12.28
CA LEU A 446 16.40 6.45 11.78
C LEU A 446 14.98 7.02 11.76
N GLY A 447 14.58 7.80 12.76
CA GLY A 447 13.33 8.55 12.74
C GLY A 447 13.28 9.57 11.59
N ALA A 448 14.38 10.28 11.33
CA ALA A 448 14.48 11.24 10.22
C ALA A 448 14.47 10.52 8.85
N VAL A 449 15.09 9.33 8.75
CA VAL A 449 14.99 8.45 7.55
C VAL A 449 13.52 8.13 7.26
N ALA A 450 12.79 7.67 8.28
CA ALA A 450 11.38 7.31 8.12
C ALA A 450 10.52 8.50 7.67
N VAL A 451 10.73 9.68 8.28
CA VAL A 451 10.01 10.90 7.89
C VAL A 451 10.37 11.34 6.47
N ALA A 452 11.66 11.32 6.10
CA ALA A 452 12.09 11.69 4.76
C ALA A 452 11.53 10.74 3.70
N PHE A 453 11.60 9.43 3.95
CA PHE A 453 11.03 8.40 3.09
C PHE A 453 9.51 8.58 2.93
N ALA A 454 8.78 8.78 4.04
CA ALA A 454 7.33 8.96 4.03
C ALA A 454 6.88 10.21 3.25
N VAL A 455 7.57 11.34 3.48
CA VAL A 455 7.27 12.60 2.76
C VAL A 455 7.52 12.43 1.26
N GLY A 456 8.64 11.79 0.88
CA GLY A 456 8.92 11.50 -0.52
C GLY A 456 7.86 10.62 -1.15
N LEU A 457 7.49 9.54 -0.47
CA LEU A 457 6.51 8.59 -0.97
C LEU A 457 5.13 9.24 -1.14
N GLY A 458 4.63 9.98 -0.13
CA GLY A 458 3.34 10.67 -0.21
C GLY A 458 3.31 11.74 -1.33
N VAL A 459 4.41 12.51 -1.51
CA VAL A 459 4.48 13.48 -2.62
C VAL A 459 4.54 12.78 -3.97
N SER A 460 5.26 11.65 -4.09
CA SER A 460 5.30 10.86 -5.34
C SER A 460 3.95 10.25 -5.68
N LEU A 461 3.25 9.66 -4.69
CA LEU A 461 1.91 9.11 -4.91
C LEU A 461 0.90 10.18 -5.33
N ASN A 462 0.97 11.37 -4.73
CA ASN A 462 0.12 12.49 -5.14
C ASN A 462 0.44 12.95 -6.58
N ARG A 463 1.71 12.91 -7.01
CA ARG A 463 2.08 13.18 -8.41
C ARG A 463 1.58 12.13 -9.37
N VAL A 464 1.67 10.85 -8.99
CA VAL A 464 1.09 9.74 -9.76
C VAL A 464 -0.43 9.93 -9.92
N GLU A 465 -1.13 10.34 -8.86
CA GLU A 465 -2.57 10.67 -8.95
C GLU A 465 -2.83 11.84 -9.89
N THR A 466 -2.07 12.92 -9.75
CA THR A 466 -2.14 14.07 -10.68
C THR A 466 -1.80 13.65 -12.11
N GLY A 467 -0.87 12.70 -12.29
CA GLY A 467 -0.54 12.11 -13.59
C GLY A 467 -1.71 11.40 -14.23
N ARG A 468 -2.48 10.63 -13.45
CA ARG A 468 -3.73 10.00 -13.92
C ARG A 468 -4.77 11.04 -14.37
N GLU A 469 -4.85 12.19 -13.70
CA GLU A 469 -5.71 13.31 -14.13
C GLU A 469 -5.30 13.86 -15.50
N LEU A 470 -4.03 13.76 -15.84
CA LEU A 470 -3.50 14.21 -17.13
C LEU A 470 -3.84 13.26 -18.28
N ASP A 471 -4.22 12.01 -18.01
CA ASP A 471 -4.66 11.05 -19.04
C ASP A 471 -5.94 11.53 -19.74
N SER A 472 -6.77 12.37 -19.08
CA SER A 472 -7.87 13.09 -19.68
C SER A 472 -7.64 14.60 -19.56
N ALA A 473 -6.70 15.13 -20.33
CA ALA A 473 -6.36 16.55 -20.28
C ALA A 473 -7.54 17.45 -20.72
N GLY A 474 -7.65 18.62 -20.11
CA GLY A 474 -8.68 19.60 -20.40
C GLY A 474 -9.63 19.86 -19.24
N ALA A 475 -10.31 20.99 -19.27
CA ALA A 475 -11.25 21.40 -18.22
C ALA A 475 -12.65 20.77 -18.39
N VAL A 476 -12.96 20.31 -19.62
CA VAL A 476 -14.28 19.79 -19.99
C VAL A 476 -14.10 18.53 -20.82
N VAL A 477 -14.92 17.53 -20.53
CA VAL A 477 -15.09 16.32 -21.33
C VAL A 477 -16.49 16.36 -21.96
N VAL A 478 -16.56 16.11 -23.26
CA VAL A 478 -17.82 16.06 -24.03
C VAL A 478 -18.03 14.63 -24.53
N GLY A 479 -19.08 13.97 -24.05
CA GLY A 479 -19.51 12.67 -24.54
C GLY A 479 -20.33 12.79 -25.83
N VAL A 480 -20.10 11.87 -26.75
CA VAL A 480 -20.79 11.86 -28.05
C VAL A 480 -22.09 11.03 -28.03
N GLY A 481 -22.45 10.45 -26.89
CA GLY A 481 -23.64 9.60 -26.73
C GLY A 481 -23.43 8.19 -27.28
N GLY A 482 -23.67 7.22 -26.44
CA GLY A 482 -23.44 5.78 -26.67
C GLY A 482 -22.68 5.17 -25.49
N PRO A 483 -22.70 3.85 -25.29
CA PRO A 483 -21.97 3.22 -24.20
C PRO A 483 -20.47 3.43 -24.42
N SER A 484 -19.88 4.32 -23.61
CA SER A 484 -18.43 4.52 -23.59
C SER A 484 -17.75 3.22 -23.13
N LYS A 485 -16.84 2.69 -23.91
CA LYS A 485 -16.00 1.51 -23.56
C LYS A 485 -14.85 1.85 -22.58
N GLY A 486 -14.70 3.09 -22.22
CA GLY A 486 -13.70 3.53 -21.24
C GLY A 486 -14.32 3.73 -19.86
N GLY A 487 -13.70 3.20 -18.81
CA GLY A 487 -14.16 3.03 -17.42
C GLY A 487 -14.65 4.25 -16.64
N GLY A 488 -15.46 5.12 -17.21
CA GLY A 488 -16.18 6.18 -16.55
C GLY A 488 -17.68 6.05 -16.77
N VAL A 489 -18.43 5.98 -15.70
CA VAL A 489 -19.90 5.97 -15.75
C VAL A 489 -20.39 7.29 -16.32
N HIS A 490 -20.88 7.27 -17.57
CA HIS A 490 -21.59 8.39 -18.17
C HIS A 490 -23.03 8.40 -17.67
N VAL A 491 -23.39 9.40 -16.88
CA VAL A 491 -24.77 9.65 -16.43
C VAL A 491 -25.40 10.71 -17.32
N PRO A 492 -26.28 10.36 -18.28
CA PRO A 492 -27.06 11.36 -19.00
C PRO A 492 -28.09 11.98 -18.05
N VAL A 493 -28.14 13.27 -17.96
CA VAL A 493 -29.21 14.01 -17.27
C VAL A 493 -30.28 14.32 -18.30
N GLY A 494 -31.34 13.52 -18.31
CA GLY A 494 -32.54 13.82 -19.10
C GLY A 494 -33.14 12.63 -19.85
N ASN A 495 -34.47 12.51 -19.77
CA ASN A 495 -35.32 11.49 -20.38
C ASN A 495 -35.45 11.70 -21.90
N GLN A 496 -34.40 11.51 -22.67
CA GLN A 496 -34.52 11.42 -24.14
C GLN A 496 -33.83 10.14 -24.65
N PRO A 497 -34.40 9.49 -25.68
CA PRO A 497 -33.71 8.34 -26.30
C PRO A 497 -32.35 8.81 -26.78
N SER A 498 -31.31 8.09 -26.41
CA SER A 498 -29.92 8.40 -26.78
C SER A 498 -29.75 8.29 -28.30
N VAL A 499 -29.98 9.40 -28.99
CA VAL A 499 -29.53 9.56 -30.38
C VAL A 499 -28.02 9.66 -30.26
N GLN A 500 -27.30 8.72 -30.84
CA GLN A 500 -25.83 8.79 -30.92
C GLN A 500 -25.51 10.08 -31.68
N ALA A 501 -24.90 11.05 -30.99
CA ALA A 501 -24.55 12.31 -31.58
C ALA A 501 -23.55 12.12 -32.72
N ASP A 502 -23.69 12.88 -33.81
CA ASP A 502 -22.66 12.91 -34.85
C ASP A 502 -21.39 13.58 -34.29
N PRO A 503 -20.26 12.84 -34.17
CA PRO A 503 -19.01 13.42 -33.66
C PRO A 503 -18.58 14.68 -34.39
N THR A 504 -18.91 14.81 -35.68
CA THR A 504 -18.60 15.99 -36.49
C THR A 504 -19.43 17.20 -36.03
N ALA A 505 -20.70 16.99 -35.75
CA ALA A 505 -21.58 18.05 -35.22
C ALA A 505 -21.15 18.47 -33.81
N VAL A 506 -20.75 17.49 -32.94
CA VAL A 506 -20.23 17.80 -31.61
C VAL A 506 -18.94 18.59 -31.69
N ALA A 507 -17.99 18.20 -32.55
CA ALA A 507 -16.73 18.92 -32.77
C ALA A 507 -16.98 20.36 -33.26
N ALA A 508 -17.94 20.54 -34.16
CA ALA A 508 -18.35 21.87 -34.66
C ALA A 508 -18.96 22.73 -33.53
N ALA A 509 -19.82 22.16 -32.69
CA ALA A 509 -20.38 22.81 -31.51
C ALA A 509 -19.32 23.27 -30.52
N ILE A 510 -18.30 22.41 -30.24
CA ILE A 510 -17.16 22.74 -29.38
C ILE A 510 -16.33 23.90 -30.00
N ALA A 511 -16.03 23.81 -31.30
CA ALA A 511 -15.25 24.81 -32.00
C ALA A 511 -15.93 26.19 -32.05
N ALA A 512 -17.26 26.21 -32.10
CA ALA A 512 -18.04 27.43 -32.13
C ALA A 512 -18.09 28.18 -30.80
N GLN A 513 -17.72 27.57 -29.67
CA GLN A 513 -17.74 28.22 -28.35
C GLN A 513 -16.57 29.19 -28.19
N PRO A 514 -16.83 30.48 -27.87
CA PRO A 514 -15.77 31.49 -27.77
C PRO A 514 -14.70 31.22 -26.72
N GLY A 515 -15.04 30.40 -25.69
CA GLY A 515 -14.15 30.02 -24.61
C GLY A 515 -13.24 28.83 -24.94
N THR A 516 -13.47 28.12 -26.04
CA THR A 516 -12.64 26.98 -26.46
C THR A 516 -11.24 27.46 -26.88
N ARG A 517 -10.20 26.83 -26.33
CA ARG A 517 -8.81 27.04 -26.71
C ARG A 517 -8.37 26.01 -27.75
N SER A 518 -8.57 24.73 -27.43
CA SER A 518 -8.24 23.59 -28.25
C SER A 518 -9.05 22.37 -27.79
N TYR A 519 -9.21 21.38 -28.64
CA TYR A 519 -9.86 20.12 -28.32
C TYR A 519 -9.29 18.97 -29.15
N TYR A 520 -9.38 17.75 -28.64
CA TYR A 520 -9.14 16.54 -29.41
C TYR A 520 -10.21 15.50 -29.08
N GLY A 521 -10.47 14.60 -30.03
CA GLY A 521 -11.36 13.45 -29.84
C GLY A 521 -10.57 12.19 -29.53
N THR A 522 -11.17 11.27 -28.77
CA THR A 522 -10.63 9.94 -28.47
C THR A 522 -11.62 8.87 -28.87
N SER A 523 -11.13 7.80 -29.48
CA SER A 523 -11.87 6.58 -29.78
C SER A 523 -11.12 5.36 -29.24
N LEU A 524 -11.85 4.38 -28.71
CA LEU A 524 -11.29 3.14 -28.18
C LEU A 524 -11.66 1.98 -29.11
N THR A 525 -10.68 1.17 -29.45
CA THR A 525 -10.89 -0.01 -30.32
C THR A 525 -10.02 -1.16 -29.81
N GLN A 526 -10.56 -2.38 -29.83
CA GLN A 526 -9.81 -3.57 -29.49
C GLN A 526 -9.23 -4.19 -30.76
N LEU A 527 -7.91 -4.20 -30.90
CA LEU A 527 -7.21 -4.69 -32.08
C LEU A 527 -6.17 -5.76 -31.72
N HIS A 528 -5.83 -6.59 -32.71
CA HIS A 528 -4.72 -7.51 -32.57
C HIS A 528 -3.40 -6.81 -32.87
N VAL A 529 -2.45 -6.94 -31.93
CA VAL A 529 -1.09 -6.40 -32.11
C VAL A 529 -0.11 -7.56 -32.19
N SER A 530 0.83 -7.48 -33.13
CA SER A 530 1.86 -8.51 -33.28
C SER A 530 2.60 -8.75 -31.98
N ARG A 531 2.94 -10.03 -31.69
CA ARG A 531 3.62 -10.49 -30.46
C ARG A 531 2.76 -10.50 -29.20
N ILE A 532 1.51 -10.01 -29.23
CA ILE A 532 0.55 -10.12 -28.14
C ILE A 532 -0.53 -11.13 -28.54
N THR A 533 -0.84 -12.04 -27.64
CA THR A 533 -1.80 -13.13 -27.91
C THR A 533 -3.26 -12.72 -27.73
N SER A 534 -3.52 -11.69 -26.92
CA SER A 534 -4.85 -11.11 -26.71
C SER A 534 -5.07 -9.88 -27.58
N THR A 535 -6.31 -9.41 -27.67
CA THR A 535 -6.59 -8.07 -28.19
C THR A 535 -6.02 -7.03 -27.24
N THR A 536 -5.59 -5.90 -27.81
CA THR A 536 -5.01 -4.76 -27.10
C THR A 536 -5.94 -3.57 -27.26
N THR A 537 -6.14 -2.80 -26.20
CA THR A 537 -6.86 -1.55 -26.27
C THR A 537 -6.03 -0.53 -27.05
N VAL A 538 -6.56 -0.09 -28.20
CA VAL A 538 -5.97 0.96 -29.01
C VAL A 538 -6.78 2.23 -28.85
N ILE A 539 -6.13 3.27 -28.31
CA ILE A 539 -6.71 4.60 -28.12
C ILE A 539 -6.27 5.47 -29.29
N ALA A 540 -7.22 5.86 -30.14
CA ALA A 540 -6.92 6.68 -31.29
C ALA A 540 -7.32 8.16 -31.05
N TYR A 541 -6.40 9.05 -31.32
CA TYR A 541 -6.56 10.51 -31.15
C TYR A 541 -6.91 11.18 -32.47
N GLN A 542 -7.97 11.99 -32.44
CA GLN A 542 -8.40 12.83 -33.56
C GLN A 542 -8.13 14.30 -33.26
N GLY A 543 -7.51 15.02 -34.18
CA GLY A 543 -7.18 16.43 -34.01
C GLY A 543 -5.83 16.65 -33.35
N ASP A 544 -5.62 17.89 -32.85
CA ASP A 544 -4.37 18.25 -32.16
C ASP A 544 -4.36 17.75 -30.72
N SER A 545 -3.71 16.61 -30.49
CA SER A 545 -3.49 16.03 -29.18
C SER A 545 -2.12 16.42 -28.56
N SER A 546 -1.39 17.37 -29.15
CA SER A 546 -0.07 17.77 -28.65
C SER A 546 -0.10 18.35 -27.23
N TRP A 547 -1.24 18.86 -26.82
CA TRP A 547 -1.50 19.35 -25.47
C TRP A 547 -2.12 18.31 -24.54
N ALA A 548 -2.33 17.07 -25.00
CA ALA A 548 -2.63 15.94 -24.15
C ALA A 548 -1.38 15.65 -23.30
N THR A 549 -1.46 15.96 -22.03
CA THR A 549 -0.30 16.01 -21.15
C THR A 549 -0.04 14.68 -20.46
N HIS A 550 -0.15 13.57 -21.20
CA HIS A 550 0.25 12.27 -20.65
C HIS A 550 1.68 12.31 -20.12
N GLN A 551 1.90 11.66 -19.01
CA GLN A 551 3.24 11.58 -18.42
C GLN A 551 4.13 10.63 -19.24
N MET A 552 5.07 11.21 -20.00
CA MET A 552 6.04 10.44 -20.75
C MET A 552 7.12 9.86 -19.85
N VAL A 553 7.35 8.56 -19.99
CA VAL A 553 8.46 7.85 -19.35
C VAL A 553 9.72 7.98 -20.19
N SER A 554 9.57 7.73 -21.50
CA SER A 554 10.67 7.82 -22.46
C SER A 554 10.14 8.19 -23.86
N GLY A 555 11.04 8.70 -24.74
CA GLY A 555 10.65 9.10 -26.09
C GLY A 555 9.88 10.41 -26.17
N HIS A 556 8.92 10.51 -27.10
CA HIS A 556 8.10 11.69 -27.33
C HIS A 556 6.66 11.33 -27.70
N TRP A 557 5.73 12.30 -27.55
CA TRP A 557 4.34 12.16 -27.93
C TRP A 557 4.14 12.01 -29.45
N LEU A 558 2.98 11.57 -29.86
CA LEU A 558 2.58 11.42 -31.26
C LEU A 558 2.78 12.74 -32.05
N SER A 559 3.43 12.66 -33.20
CA SER A 559 3.64 13.81 -34.08
C SER A 559 3.08 13.57 -35.50
N GLY A 560 2.58 12.35 -35.80
CA GLY A 560 2.03 12.03 -37.12
C GLY A 560 1.45 10.62 -37.20
N ALA A 561 0.96 10.28 -38.39
CA ALA A 561 0.47 8.93 -38.69
C ALA A 561 1.61 7.88 -38.66
N GLY A 562 1.25 6.62 -38.46
CA GLY A 562 2.20 5.51 -38.39
C GLY A 562 3.06 5.48 -37.11
N GLN A 563 2.72 6.30 -36.14
CA GLN A 563 3.39 6.34 -34.83
C GLN A 563 2.47 5.80 -33.73
N ALA A 564 3.08 5.16 -32.74
CA ALA A 564 2.40 4.73 -31.52
C ALA A 564 3.19 5.15 -30.29
N VAL A 565 2.47 5.49 -29.23
CA VAL A 565 2.98 5.60 -27.84
C VAL A 565 2.36 4.46 -27.07
N VAL A 566 3.14 3.78 -26.24
CA VAL A 566 2.69 2.57 -25.53
C VAL A 566 3.04 2.64 -24.05
N THR A 567 2.40 1.80 -23.26
CA THR A 567 2.67 1.66 -21.82
C THR A 567 3.87 0.76 -21.54
N GLY A 568 4.45 0.83 -20.38
CA GLY A 568 5.57 -0.02 -19.95
C GLY A 568 5.24 -1.52 -19.96
N ARG A 569 4.03 -1.88 -19.54
CA ARG A 569 3.50 -3.24 -19.61
C ARG A 569 3.40 -3.77 -21.03
N PHE A 570 2.94 -2.92 -21.95
CA PHE A 570 2.88 -3.29 -23.37
C PHE A 570 4.28 -3.63 -23.91
N LEU A 571 5.29 -2.78 -23.62
CA LEU A 571 6.67 -3.02 -24.04
C LEU A 571 7.18 -4.37 -23.53
N THR A 572 6.94 -4.65 -22.26
CA THR A 572 7.35 -5.90 -21.62
C THR A 572 6.63 -7.12 -22.21
N ALA A 573 5.31 -7.04 -22.39
CA ALA A 573 4.51 -8.14 -22.91
C ALA A 573 4.81 -8.47 -24.37
N ALA A 574 5.03 -7.45 -25.20
CA ALA A 574 5.40 -7.60 -26.61
C ALA A 574 6.88 -7.91 -26.83
N GLY A 575 7.74 -7.71 -25.80
CA GLY A 575 9.18 -7.85 -25.92
C GLY A 575 9.80 -6.86 -26.92
N VAL A 576 9.36 -5.60 -26.88
CA VAL A 576 9.80 -4.51 -27.78
C VAL A 576 10.27 -3.30 -26.97
N HIS A 577 10.95 -2.38 -27.65
CA HIS A 577 11.47 -1.14 -27.06
C HIS A 577 11.00 0.07 -27.86
N VAL A 578 11.12 1.26 -27.27
CA VAL A 578 10.90 2.51 -27.99
C VAL A 578 11.86 2.59 -29.17
N GLY A 579 11.32 2.83 -30.36
CA GLY A 579 12.03 2.80 -31.64
C GLY A 579 11.68 1.61 -32.52
N ASP A 580 11.16 0.51 -31.94
CA ASP A 580 10.75 -0.68 -32.67
C ASP A 580 9.42 -0.48 -33.40
N THR A 581 9.09 -1.40 -34.30
CA THR A 581 7.85 -1.41 -35.07
C THR A 581 7.00 -2.61 -34.70
N VAL A 582 5.72 -2.40 -34.48
CA VAL A 582 4.69 -3.45 -34.29
C VAL A 582 3.66 -3.36 -35.39
N THR A 583 3.00 -4.48 -35.65
CA THR A 583 1.92 -4.54 -36.63
C THR A 583 0.58 -4.61 -35.92
N ILE A 584 -0.32 -3.70 -36.25
CA ILE A 584 -1.72 -3.73 -35.80
C ILE A 584 -2.53 -4.39 -36.88
N SER A 585 -3.45 -5.29 -36.56
CA SER A 585 -4.29 -5.99 -37.51
C SER A 585 -5.75 -6.09 -37.06
N ASP A 586 -6.64 -5.93 -38.00
CA ASP A 586 -8.07 -6.16 -37.88
C ASP A 586 -8.65 -6.78 -39.16
N SER A 587 -9.53 -7.77 -39.03
CA SER A 587 -10.33 -8.35 -40.13
C SER A 587 -9.50 -8.67 -41.37
N GLY A 588 -8.26 -9.13 -41.23
CA GLY A 588 -7.37 -9.53 -42.34
C GLY A 588 -6.59 -8.35 -42.96
N ARG A 589 -6.77 -7.13 -42.51
CA ARG A 589 -5.93 -5.98 -42.87
C ARG A 589 -4.88 -5.74 -41.79
N SER A 590 -3.75 -5.16 -42.14
CA SER A 590 -2.68 -4.86 -41.18
C SER A 590 -1.94 -3.58 -41.57
N THR A 591 -1.51 -2.81 -40.57
CA THR A 591 -0.63 -1.67 -40.73
C THR A 591 0.51 -1.74 -39.74
N SER A 592 1.66 -1.17 -40.09
CA SER A 592 2.83 -1.12 -39.22
C SER A 592 2.93 0.24 -38.55
N VAL A 593 3.13 0.23 -37.23
CA VAL A 593 3.30 1.44 -36.44
C VAL A 593 4.63 1.41 -35.71
N ARG A 594 5.32 2.54 -35.71
CA ARG A 594 6.58 2.72 -34.98
C ARG A 594 6.30 3.24 -33.57
N ILE A 595 6.85 2.58 -32.57
CA ILE A 595 6.79 3.02 -31.18
C ILE A 595 7.73 4.21 -31.00
N VAL A 596 7.18 5.40 -30.73
CA VAL A 596 7.95 6.65 -30.61
C VAL A 596 8.12 7.08 -29.16
N GLY A 597 7.34 6.51 -28.24
CA GLY A 597 7.42 6.87 -26.84
C GLY A 597 6.75 5.84 -25.94
N GLU A 598 7.10 5.94 -24.67
CA GLU A 598 6.51 5.21 -23.56
C GLU A 598 5.79 6.19 -22.65
N VAL A 599 4.55 5.87 -22.30
CA VAL A 599 3.69 6.67 -21.43
C VAL A 599 3.38 5.90 -20.16
N PHE A 600 3.28 6.62 -19.05
CA PHE A 600 2.74 6.09 -17.82
C PHE A 600 1.22 6.14 -17.87
N SER A 601 0.54 5.00 -17.78
CA SER A 601 -0.92 4.89 -17.67
C SER A 601 -1.27 3.69 -16.82
N LEU A 602 -2.21 3.87 -15.90
CA LEU A 602 -2.78 2.81 -15.06
C LEU A 602 -4.19 2.40 -15.55
N SER A 603 -4.62 2.92 -16.70
CA SER A 603 -5.89 2.58 -17.33
C SER A 603 -5.81 1.22 -18.03
N ASP A 604 -6.94 0.58 -18.22
CA ASP A 604 -7.09 -0.67 -18.98
C ASP A 604 -5.99 -1.72 -18.71
N ASP A 605 -5.71 -1.96 -17.44
CA ASP A 605 -4.66 -2.88 -16.97
C ASP A 605 -3.24 -2.53 -17.48
N GLY A 606 -3.00 -1.29 -17.92
CA GLY A 606 -1.70 -0.83 -18.40
C GLY A 606 -1.25 -1.46 -19.73
N MET A 607 -2.17 -1.93 -20.55
CA MET A 607 -1.88 -2.60 -21.84
C MET A 607 -2.36 -1.78 -23.04
N ASP A 608 -2.07 -0.48 -23.03
CA ASP A 608 -2.57 0.45 -24.03
C ASP A 608 -1.59 0.72 -25.16
N LEU A 609 -2.13 0.91 -26.36
CA LEU A 609 -1.44 1.45 -27.50
C LEU A 609 -2.17 2.72 -27.97
N LEU A 610 -1.50 3.85 -27.87
CA LEU A 610 -2.01 5.16 -28.25
C LEU A 610 -1.51 5.51 -29.64
N THR A 611 -2.40 5.92 -30.54
CA THR A 611 -2.05 6.27 -31.91
C THR A 611 -2.97 7.37 -32.45
N SER A 612 -2.83 7.77 -33.72
CA SER A 612 -3.74 8.70 -34.35
C SER A 612 -4.86 7.99 -35.10
N THR A 613 -6.03 8.61 -35.22
CA THR A 613 -7.13 8.08 -36.05
C THR A 613 -6.69 7.90 -37.52
N THR A 614 -5.78 8.73 -38.00
CA THR A 614 -5.20 8.60 -39.37
C THR A 614 -4.44 7.29 -39.54
N THR A 615 -3.76 6.78 -38.51
CA THR A 615 -3.08 5.46 -38.56
C THR A 615 -4.08 4.31 -38.71
N LEU A 616 -5.24 4.41 -38.05
CA LEU A 616 -6.28 3.38 -38.15
C LEU A 616 -7.08 3.45 -39.46
N ALA A 617 -7.12 4.60 -40.09
CA ALA A 617 -7.71 4.73 -41.43
C ALA A 617 -6.98 3.86 -42.49
N ASP A 618 -5.68 3.64 -42.34
CA ASP A 618 -4.89 2.74 -43.18
C ASP A 618 -5.36 1.27 -43.05
N LEU A 619 -5.99 0.90 -41.92
CA LEU A 619 -6.66 -0.40 -41.73
C LEU A 619 -8.07 -0.43 -42.32
N GLY A 620 -8.55 0.67 -42.90
CA GLY A 620 -9.94 0.83 -43.35
C GLY A 620 -10.94 0.96 -42.19
N LEU A 621 -10.46 1.26 -41.00
CA LEU A 621 -11.30 1.59 -39.87
C LEU A 621 -11.60 3.09 -39.91
N ASP A 622 -12.83 3.45 -39.57
CA ASP A 622 -13.27 4.83 -39.37
C ASP A 622 -13.59 5.03 -37.88
N PRO A 623 -12.55 5.14 -37.04
CA PRO A 623 -12.77 5.26 -35.59
C PRO A 623 -13.40 6.62 -35.29
N ARG A 624 -14.68 6.60 -34.93
CA ARG A 624 -15.41 7.80 -34.53
C ARG A 624 -15.11 8.14 -33.07
N PRO A 625 -14.80 9.41 -32.75
CA PRO A 625 -14.61 9.81 -31.38
C PRO A 625 -15.82 9.51 -30.49
N GLU A 626 -15.57 8.86 -29.36
CA GLU A 626 -16.56 8.60 -28.32
C GLU A 626 -16.64 9.74 -27.31
N ALA A 627 -15.54 10.46 -27.17
CA ALA A 627 -15.42 11.63 -26.29
C ALA A 627 -14.49 12.68 -26.88
N PHE A 628 -14.72 13.94 -26.48
CA PHE A 628 -13.81 15.04 -26.77
C PHE A 628 -13.32 15.66 -25.46
N ASN A 629 -12.02 15.87 -25.38
CA ASN A 629 -11.38 16.60 -24.33
C ASN A 629 -11.20 18.05 -24.77
N VAL A 630 -11.61 19.02 -23.94
CA VAL A 630 -11.65 20.43 -24.30
C VAL A 630 -10.85 21.26 -23.31
N ALA A 631 -9.86 21.96 -23.82
CA ALA A 631 -9.15 22.99 -23.09
C ALA A 631 -9.86 24.36 -23.29
N VAL A 632 -10.13 25.05 -22.18
CA VAL A 632 -10.72 26.40 -22.22
C VAL A 632 -9.65 27.47 -22.12
N LYS A 633 -9.92 28.66 -22.62
CA LYS A 633 -9.04 29.83 -22.49
C LYS A 633 -8.92 30.26 -21.03
N SER A 634 -7.77 30.79 -20.64
CA SER A 634 -7.55 31.32 -19.29
C SER A 634 -8.55 32.46 -18.99
N GLY A 635 -9.14 32.40 -17.77
CA GLY A 635 -10.15 33.38 -17.35
C GLY A 635 -11.58 33.07 -17.80
N THR A 636 -11.82 31.99 -18.55
CA THR A 636 -13.18 31.56 -18.91
C THR A 636 -13.89 31.03 -17.65
N ASN A 637 -15.11 31.53 -17.41
CA ASN A 637 -15.97 30.97 -16.35
C ASN A 637 -16.50 29.62 -16.80
N LEU A 638 -16.03 28.55 -16.15
CA LEU A 638 -16.31 27.16 -16.53
C LEU A 638 -17.81 26.85 -16.49
N GLY A 639 -18.56 27.33 -15.49
CA GLY A 639 -19.99 27.10 -15.39
C GLY A 639 -20.76 27.69 -16.59
N ARG A 640 -20.53 28.94 -16.91
CA ARG A 640 -21.17 29.58 -18.09
C ARG A 640 -20.75 28.92 -19.40
N TYR A 641 -19.50 28.49 -19.50
CA TYR A 641 -19.02 27.75 -20.66
C TYR A 641 -19.76 26.45 -20.86
N LEU A 642 -19.92 25.68 -19.77
CA LEU A 642 -20.66 24.41 -19.76
C LEU A 642 -22.14 24.62 -20.09
N ASP A 643 -22.79 25.63 -19.51
CA ASP A 643 -24.19 25.95 -19.81
C ASP A 643 -24.38 26.27 -21.29
N ALA A 644 -23.51 27.11 -21.86
CA ALA A 644 -23.57 27.48 -23.28
C ALA A 644 -23.27 26.31 -24.22
N LEU A 645 -22.25 25.48 -23.86
CA LEU A 645 -21.90 24.32 -24.65
C LEU A 645 -23.00 23.27 -24.59
N ASN A 646 -23.57 22.99 -23.43
CA ASN A 646 -24.66 22.02 -23.25
C ASN A 646 -25.92 22.45 -23.98
N ALA A 647 -26.23 23.76 -23.99
CA ALA A 647 -27.34 24.30 -24.80
C ALA A 647 -27.13 24.05 -26.31
N ALA A 648 -25.90 24.11 -26.82
CA ALA A 648 -25.56 23.80 -28.19
C ALA A 648 -25.53 22.30 -28.50
N LEU A 649 -25.15 21.45 -27.50
CA LEU A 649 -25.05 20.01 -27.65
C LEU A 649 -26.39 19.30 -27.50
N GLN A 650 -27.31 19.82 -26.70
CA GLN A 650 -28.60 19.19 -26.41
C GLN A 650 -29.39 18.77 -27.68
N PRO A 651 -29.49 19.64 -28.76
CA PRO A 651 -30.23 19.24 -29.96
C PRO A 651 -29.59 18.10 -30.74
N ILE A 652 -28.29 17.85 -30.55
CA ILE A 652 -27.51 16.84 -31.26
C ILE A 652 -27.18 15.62 -30.40
N GLY A 653 -27.68 15.58 -29.16
CA GLY A 653 -27.50 14.41 -28.26
C GLY A 653 -26.14 14.30 -27.59
N GLY A 654 -25.33 15.38 -27.60
CA GLY A 654 -24.07 15.45 -26.86
C GLY A 654 -24.23 16.03 -25.47
N GLU A 655 -23.28 15.75 -24.56
CA GLU A 655 -23.26 16.26 -23.19
C GLU A 655 -21.83 16.67 -22.79
N ALA A 656 -21.70 17.90 -22.27
CA ALA A 656 -20.46 18.40 -21.72
C ALA A 656 -20.47 18.40 -20.19
N ARG A 657 -19.39 17.93 -19.61
CA ARG A 657 -19.18 17.86 -18.17
C ARG A 657 -17.84 18.43 -17.74
N PRO A 658 -17.72 18.95 -16.52
CA PRO A 658 -16.42 19.29 -16.01
C PRO A 658 -15.58 17.99 -15.93
N ASN A 659 -14.32 18.10 -16.31
CA ASN A 659 -13.36 17.03 -16.12
C ASN A 659 -13.02 16.95 -14.62
N ALA A 660 -13.89 16.32 -13.83
CA ALA A 660 -13.70 16.10 -12.41
C ALA A 660 -13.16 14.70 -12.20
N THR A 661 -11.96 14.62 -11.69
CA THR A 661 -11.35 13.35 -11.30
C THR A 661 -11.77 13.01 -9.87
N SER A 662 -12.18 11.78 -9.66
CA SER A 662 -12.38 11.24 -8.32
C SER A 662 -11.02 10.83 -7.75
N SER A 663 -10.68 11.29 -6.55
CA SER A 663 -9.49 10.81 -5.85
C SER A 663 -9.52 9.29 -5.69
N SER A 664 -8.41 8.62 -5.97
CA SER A 664 -8.31 7.18 -5.81
C SER A 664 -8.40 6.80 -4.34
N GLU A 665 -9.39 5.98 -3.97
CA GLU A 665 -9.52 5.43 -2.61
C GLU A 665 -8.27 4.65 -2.20
N VAL A 666 -7.62 4.00 -3.15
CA VAL A 666 -6.37 3.26 -2.95
C VAL A 666 -5.24 4.19 -2.51
N ILE A 667 -5.06 5.32 -3.18
CA ILE A 667 -4.01 6.30 -2.84
C ILE A 667 -4.31 6.94 -1.48
N ALA A 668 -5.57 7.27 -1.19
CA ALA A 668 -5.96 7.77 0.12
C ALA A 668 -5.68 6.76 1.25
N ALA A 669 -5.92 5.46 1.01
CA ALA A 669 -5.59 4.40 1.94
C ALA A 669 -4.07 4.26 2.15
N MET A 670 -3.29 4.37 1.07
CA MET A 670 -1.81 4.35 1.14
C MET A 670 -1.29 5.54 1.94
N ASP A 671 -1.78 6.74 1.71
CA ASP A 671 -1.37 7.94 2.46
C ASP A 671 -1.68 7.83 3.95
N ALA A 672 -2.86 7.31 4.29
CA ALA A 672 -3.24 7.05 5.68
C ALA A 672 -2.29 6.04 6.35
N LEU A 673 -1.93 4.98 5.65
CA LEU A 673 -1.00 3.96 6.12
C LEU A 673 0.42 4.51 6.28
N ILE A 674 0.93 5.27 5.31
CA ILE A 674 2.23 5.95 5.37
C ILE A 674 2.28 6.89 6.58
N ALA A 675 1.23 7.69 6.78
CA ALA A 675 1.14 8.60 7.92
C ALA A 675 1.14 7.83 9.25
N LEU A 676 0.35 6.78 9.38
CA LEU A 676 0.27 5.95 10.59
C LEU A 676 1.62 5.31 10.93
N LEU A 677 2.27 4.64 9.97
CA LEU A 677 3.57 4.01 10.18
C LEU A 677 4.64 5.04 10.52
N THR A 678 4.63 6.20 9.88
CA THR A 678 5.56 7.29 10.17
C THR A 678 5.39 7.83 11.58
N ILE A 679 4.15 8.10 12.01
CA ILE A 679 3.85 8.57 13.37
C ILE A 679 4.35 7.54 14.40
N LEU A 680 4.08 6.25 14.19
CA LEU A 680 4.56 5.19 15.08
C LEU A 680 6.10 5.19 15.19
N LEU A 681 6.82 5.32 14.08
CA LEU A 681 8.29 5.36 14.10
C LEU A 681 8.83 6.64 14.77
N VAL A 682 8.22 7.79 14.52
CA VAL A 682 8.58 9.06 15.17
C VAL A 682 8.35 8.99 16.69
N VAL A 683 7.24 8.41 17.12
CA VAL A 683 6.95 8.19 18.54
C VAL A 683 8.00 7.26 19.16
N VAL A 684 8.36 6.17 18.51
CA VAL A 684 9.42 5.25 18.98
C VAL A 684 10.75 6.00 19.11
N ALA A 685 11.14 6.78 18.09
CA ALA A 685 12.36 7.59 18.12
C ALA A 685 12.33 8.60 19.27
N GLY A 686 11.22 9.31 19.45
CA GLY A 686 11.00 10.26 20.55
C GLY A 686 11.11 9.62 21.93
N LEU A 687 10.54 8.42 22.12
CA LEU A 687 10.67 7.64 23.37
C LEU A 687 12.13 7.22 23.63
N GLY A 688 12.88 6.90 22.58
CA GLY A 688 14.31 6.63 22.66
C GLY A 688 15.11 7.83 23.13
N VAL A 689 14.81 9.01 22.59
CA VAL A 689 15.38 10.30 23.03
C VAL A 689 15.01 10.58 24.47
N LEU A 690 13.73 10.48 24.82
CA LEU A 690 13.23 10.70 26.18
C LEU A 690 13.99 9.84 27.19
N ASN A 691 14.11 8.54 26.93
CA ASN A 691 14.83 7.63 27.82
C ASN A 691 16.32 8.00 27.96
N SER A 692 16.98 8.31 26.83
CA SER A 692 18.40 8.67 26.84
C SER A 692 18.68 9.95 27.60
N VAL A 693 17.83 10.98 27.44
CA VAL A 693 17.94 12.27 28.12
C VAL A 693 17.61 12.12 29.62
N VAL A 694 16.60 11.32 30.01
CA VAL A 694 16.32 10.99 31.42
C VAL A 694 17.53 10.35 32.10
N LEU A 695 18.19 9.39 31.42
CA LEU A 695 19.39 8.74 31.95
C LEU A 695 20.55 9.71 32.10
N ASP A 696 20.83 10.55 31.06
CA ASP A 696 21.92 11.55 31.14
C ASP A 696 21.66 12.58 32.23
N THR A 697 20.43 13.05 32.38
CA THR A 697 20.04 14.01 33.39
C THR A 697 20.20 13.44 34.82
N ARG A 698 19.78 12.17 35.04
CA ARG A 698 19.91 11.51 36.33
C ARG A 698 21.36 11.27 36.73
N GLU A 699 22.23 10.89 35.80
CA GLU A 699 23.66 10.70 36.06
C GLU A 699 24.39 12.00 36.41
N ARG A 700 23.85 13.13 35.97
CA ARG A 700 24.45 14.48 36.16
C ARG A 700 23.68 15.38 37.10
N VAL A 701 22.78 14.81 37.91
CA VAL A 701 21.98 15.60 38.85
C VAL A 701 22.90 16.45 39.80
N HIS A 702 24.00 15.87 40.24
CA HIS A 702 25.01 16.59 41.08
C HIS A 702 25.66 17.76 40.32
N ASP A 703 26.12 17.54 39.05
CA ASP A 703 26.69 18.62 38.23
C ASP A 703 25.68 19.75 38.01
N LEU A 704 24.39 19.39 37.77
CA LEU A 704 23.31 20.36 37.63
C LEU A 704 23.07 21.13 38.96
N GLY A 705 23.21 20.46 40.10
CA GLY A 705 23.17 21.06 41.41
C GLY A 705 24.28 22.12 41.60
N VAL A 706 25.51 21.81 41.20
CA VAL A 706 26.66 22.74 41.23
C VAL A 706 26.41 23.95 40.32
N TYR A 707 25.92 23.75 39.07
CA TYR A 707 25.61 24.87 38.16
C TYR A 707 24.50 25.77 38.74
N LYS A 708 23.48 25.20 39.38
CA LYS A 708 22.40 25.97 40.02
C LYS A 708 22.90 26.71 41.26
N SER A 709 23.81 26.14 42.06
CA SER A 709 24.42 26.85 43.20
C SER A 709 25.31 28.00 42.74
N LEU A 710 25.87 27.94 41.53
CA LEU A 710 26.61 29.01 40.88
C LEU A 710 25.71 30.05 40.17
N GLY A 711 24.37 29.99 40.35
CA GLY A 711 23.44 30.99 39.86
C GLY A 711 22.75 30.63 38.52
N MET A 712 22.85 29.39 38.00
CA MET A 712 22.14 29.00 36.80
C MET A 712 20.62 28.87 37.04
N THR A 713 19.83 29.61 36.27
CA THR A 713 18.36 29.58 36.37
C THR A 713 17.75 28.29 35.81
N PRO A 714 16.54 27.91 36.24
CA PRO A 714 15.81 26.75 35.65
C PRO A 714 15.69 26.82 34.11
N ARG A 715 15.40 28.02 33.56
CA ARG A 715 15.30 28.25 32.12
C ARG A 715 16.63 27.99 31.40
N GLN A 716 17.74 28.45 31.96
CA GLN A 716 19.09 28.19 31.41
C GLN A 716 19.44 26.71 31.45
N THR A 717 19.02 25.97 32.48
CA THR A 717 19.20 24.53 32.60
C THR A 717 18.42 23.79 31.47
N ILE A 718 17.14 24.17 31.23
CA ILE A 718 16.32 23.63 30.15
C ILE A 718 16.97 23.95 28.81
N THR A 719 17.38 25.21 28.56
CA THR A 719 18.04 25.61 27.30
C THR A 719 19.31 24.80 27.05
N MET A 720 20.14 24.57 28.06
CA MET A 720 21.35 23.77 27.95
C MET A 720 21.07 22.32 27.53
N VAL A 721 20.04 21.67 28.11
CA VAL A 721 19.65 20.31 27.77
C VAL A 721 19.09 20.26 26.35
N LEU A 722 18.15 21.15 26.00
CA LEU A 722 17.52 21.19 24.68
C LEU A 722 18.54 21.50 23.58
N THR A 723 19.46 22.42 23.81
CA THR A 723 20.51 22.75 22.81
C THR A 723 21.45 21.56 22.56
N SER A 724 21.80 20.81 23.63
CA SER A 724 22.58 19.58 23.47
C SER A 724 21.88 18.57 22.56
N VAL A 725 20.58 18.37 22.77
CA VAL A 725 19.81 17.40 22.03
C VAL A 725 19.47 17.92 20.61
N ALA A 726 19.19 19.21 20.45
CA ALA A 726 18.96 19.85 19.15
C ALA A 726 20.19 19.75 18.24
N GLY A 727 21.41 19.91 18.78
CA GLY A 727 22.63 19.70 18.02
C GLY A 727 22.81 18.27 17.53
N ILE A 728 22.44 17.26 18.37
CA ILE A 728 22.40 15.85 17.93
C ILE A 728 21.34 15.67 16.87
N GLY A 729 20.14 16.28 17.06
CA GLY A 729 19.03 16.22 16.12
C GLY A 729 19.38 16.77 14.73
N LEU A 730 20.12 17.90 14.70
CA LEU A 730 20.59 18.50 13.44
C LEU A 730 21.56 17.58 12.69
N LEU A 731 22.55 17.02 13.39
CA LEU A 731 23.49 16.07 12.78
C LEU A 731 22.78 14.78 12.33
N ALA A 732 21.86 14.29 13.14
CA ALA A 732 21.07 13.12 12.83
C ALA A 732 20.13 13.35 11.64
N GLY A 733 19.49 14.52 11.54
CA GLY A 733 18.68 14.92 10.40
C GLY A 733 19.51 15.08 9.11
N ALA A 734 20.71 15.69 9.23
CA ALA A 734 21.63 15.85 8.10
C ALA A 734 22.14 14.52 7.52
N ILE A 735 22.15 13.45 8.33
CA ILE A 735 22.48 12.09 7.88
C ILE A 735 21.20 11.34 7.46
N GLY A 736 20.14 11.46 8.27
CA GLY A 736 18.89 10.71 8.07
C GLY A 736 18.13 11.13 6.83
N ALA A 737 18.02 12.44 6.55
CA ALA A 737 17.27 12.91 5.39
C ALA A 737 17.86 12.39 4.06
N PRO A 738 19.17 12.47 3.76
CA PRO A 738 19.75 11.88 2.55
C PRO A 738 19.55 10.36 2.46
N VAL A 739 19.66 9.64 3.60
CA VAL A 739 19.43 8.18 3.61
C VAL A 739 17.98 7.89 3.32
N GLY A 740 17.02 8.66 3.86
CA GLY A 740 15.59 8.52 3.56
C GLY A 740 15.27 8.78 2.09
N VAL A 741 15.91 9.79 1.49
CA VAL A 741 15.85 10.05 0.03
C VAL A 741 16.38 8.84 -0.75
N MET A 742 17.47 8.25 -0.33
CA MET A 742 18.03 7.07 -0.99
C MET A 742 17.09 5.85 -0.90
N VAL A 743 16.48 5.63 0.28
CA VAL A 743 15.47 4.57 0.46
C VAL A 743 14.27 4.81 -0.47
N HIS A 744 13.77 6.04 -0.57
CA HIS A 744 12.69 6.41 -1.46
C HIS A 744 13.04 6.12 -2.93
N HIS A 745 14.21 6.56 -3.40
CA HIS A 745 14.69 6.32 -4.78
C HIS A 745 14.85 4.82 -5.11
N TYR A 746 15.03 3.97 -4.11
CA TYR A 746 15.11 2.53 -4.29
C TYR A 746 13.73 1.85 -4.23
N VAL A 747 12.91 2.22 -3.25
CA VAL A 747 11.62 1.54 -2.98
C VAL A 747 10.57 1.92 -4.01
N LEU A 748 10.47 3.20 -4.40
CA LEU A 748 9.42 3.67 -5.31
C LEU A 748 9.48 3.01 -6.70
N PRO A 749 10.63 2.92 -7.39
CA PRO A 749 10.71 2.16 -8.63
C PRO A 749 10.44 0.66 -8.45
N MET A 750 10.82 0.08 -7.30
CA MET A 750 10.51 -1.31 -7.00
C MET A 750 9.00 -1.55 -6.89
N MET A 751 8.24 -0.60 -6.33
CA MET A 751 6.78 -0.65 -6.30
C MET A 751 6.18 -0.64 -7.71
N ALA A 752 6.65 0.24 -8.58
CA ALA A 752 6.18 0.33 -9.96
C ALA A 752 6.55 -0.91 -10.80
N ASN A 753 7.77 -1.41 -10.66
CA ASN A 753 8.21 -2.60 -11.39
C ASN A 753 7.37 -3.85 -11.06
N VAL A 754 6.85 -3.96 -9.84
CA VAL A 754 5.94 -5.07 -9.47
C VAL A 754 4.62 -4.98 -10.23
N THR A 755 4.13 -3.77 -10.52
CA THR A 755 2.93 -3.57 -11.35
C THR A 755 3.23 -3.67 -12.85
N GLY A 756 4.50 -3.81 -13.25
CA GLY A 756 4.93 -3.85 -14.64
C GLY A 756 5.03 -2.47 -15.31
N GLU A 757 4.91 -1.40 -14.52
CA GLU A 757 4.95 -0.02 -15.01
C GLU A 757 6.30 0.64 -14.70
N HIS A 758 6.69 1.59 -15.56
CA HIS A 758 7.86 2.43 -15.32
C HIS A 758 7.40 3.84 -14.93
N LEU A 759 7.99 4.37 -13.85
CA LEU A 759 7.65 5.71 -13.38
C LEU A 759 8.48 6.78 -14.10
N PRO A 760 7.84 7.89 -14.48
CA PRO A 760 8.56 9.07 -14.97
C PRO A 760 9.54 9.59 -13.93
N SER A 761 10.71 10.06 -14.39
CA SER A 761 11.75 10.60 -13.49
C SER A 761 11.27 11.80 -12.67
N VAL A 762 10.29 12.53 -13.15
CA VAL A 762 9.65 13.66 -12.45
C VAL A 762 8.95 13.21 -11.17
N ASP A 763 8.35 12.03 -11.15
CA ASP A 763 7.63 11.49 -9.98
C ASP A 763 8.57 10.93 -8.92
N ILE A 764 9.81 10.60 -9.32
CA ILE A 764 10.86 10.15 -8.41
C ILE A 764 11.61 11.37 -7.82
N ALA A 765 11.84 12.42 -8.61
CA ALA A 765 12.62 13.60 -8.22
C ALA A 765 11.75 14.64 -7.47
N VAL A 766 11.18 14.26 -6.32
CA VAL A 766 10.24 15.10 -5.56
C VAL A 766 10.87 16.03 -4.52
N TYR A 767 12.17 15.86 -4.24
CA TYR A 767 12.84 16.59 -3.17
C TYR A 767 13.44 17.92 -3.67
N HIS A 768 12.81 19.03 -3.30
CA HIS A 768 13.36 20.36 -3.51
C HIS A 768 14.33 20.75 -2.37
N PRO A 769 15.26 21.67 -2.58
CA PRO A 769 16.23 22.10 -1.55
C PRO A 769 15.56 22.56 -0.24
N LEU A 770 14.45 23.27 -0.33
CA LEU A 770 13.68 23.71 0.85
C LEU A 770 13.09 22.52 1.61
N THR A 771 12.53 21.53 0.91
CA THR A 771 12.01 20.31 1.52
C THR A 771 13.10 19.54 2.23
N LEU A 772 14.28 19.40 1.60
CA LEU A 772 15.44 18.76 2.22
C LEU A 772 15.89 19.50 3.50
N ALA A 773 15.95 20.82 3.46
CA ALA A 773 16.25 21.62 4.64
C ALA A 773 15.24 21.39 5.77
N LEU A 774 13.94 21.38 5.45
CA LEU A 774 12.88 21.12 6.44
C LEU A 774 12.98 19.69 7.02
N LEU A 775 13.31 18.68 6.19
CA LEU A 775 13.51 17.31 6.64
C LEU A 775 14.71 17.17 7.59
N VAL A 776 15.80 17.89 7.32
CA VAL A 776 16.94 17.97 8.27
C VAL A 776 16.50 18.57 9.61
N PHE A 777 15.69 19.62 9.58
CA PHE A 777 15.12 20.20 10.81
C PHE A 777 14.10 19.28 11.50
N GLY A 778 13.47 18.37 10.78
CA GLY A 778 12.64 17.29 11.34
C GLY A 778 13.38 16.46 12.39
N GLY A 779 14.68 16.19 12.18
CA GLY A 779 15.54 15.55 13.17
C GLY A 779 15.69 16.37 14.46
N VAL A 780 15.77 17.70 14.33
CA VAL A 780 15.77 18.60 15.49
C VAL A 780 14.42 18.53 16.23
N LEU A 781 13.33 18.54 15.51
CA LEU A 781 11.98 18.47 16.07
C LEU A 781 11.78 17.17 16.88
N ILE A 782 12.13 16.01 16.30
CA ILE A 782 12.05 14.70 16.98
C ILE A 782 12.89 14.71 18.27
N ALA A 783 14.11 15.22 18.18
CA ALA A 783 15.05 15.27 19.28
C ALA A 783 14.57 16.19 20.41
N VAL A 784 14.13 17.40 20.07
CA VAL A 784 13.63 18.38 21.05
C VAL A 784 12.33 17.89 21.69
N ALA A 785 11.37 17.39 20.90
CA ALA A 785 10.09 16.86 21.41
C ALA A 785 10.31 15.74 22.43
N GLY A 786 11.19 14.77 22.15
CA GLY A 786 11.55 13.70 23.07
C GLY A 786 12.28 14.20 24.35
N ALA A 787 12.96 15.34 24.27
CA ALA A 787 13.72 15.91 25.40
C ALA A 787 12.93 16.89 26.26
N LEU A 788 11.77 17.38 25.85
CA LEU A 788 11.00 18.40 26.56
C LEU A 788 10.69 18.03 28.03
N LEU A 789 10.12 16.82 28.23
CA LEU A 789 9.76 16.33 29.55
C LEU A 789 10.99 16.18 30.48
N PRO A 790 12.09 15.50 30.08
CA PRO A 790 13.27 15.39 30.92
C PRO A 790 13.98 16.72 31.15
N ALA A 791 13.98 17.64 30.18
CA ALA A 791 14.56 18.97 30.36
C ALA A 791 13.76 19.81 31.38
N GLY A 792 12.42 19.75 31.34
CA GLY A 792 11.55 20.36 32.32
C GLY A 792 11.80 19.82 33.73
N TRP A 793 11.94 18.49 33.88
CA TRP A 793 12.28 17.86 35.15
C TRP A 793 13.66 18.29 35.65
N ALA A 794 14.68 18.37 34.80
CA ALA A 794 16.01 18.89 35.16
C ALA A 794 15.96 20.34 35.62
N GLY A 795 15.14 21.18 34.99
CA GLY A 795 14.89 22.56 35.38
C GLY A 795 14.20 22.70 36.75
N ALA A 796 13.25 21.83 37.04
CA ALA A 796 12.45 21.87 38.27
C ALA A 796 13.18 21.29 39.52
N THR A 797 14.24 20.45 39.37
CA THR A 797 14.93 19.80 40.48
C THR A 797 15.64 20.84 41.36
N PRO A 798 15.36 20.95 42.70
CA PRO A 798 16.03 21.92 43.59
C PRO A 798 17.52 21.62 43.74
N ALA A 799 18.35 22.68 43.85
CA ALA A 799 19.82 22.54 44.03
C ALA A 799 20.18 21.73 45.28
N ALA A 800 19.47 21.97 46.40
CA ALA A 800 19.71 21.24 47.65
C ALA A 800 19.47 19.73 47.53
N THR A 801 18.43 19.32 46.80
CA THR A 801 18.12 17.90 46.58
C THR A 801 19.15 17.28 45.60
N ALA A 802 19.59 18.04 44.60
CA ALA A 802 20.58 17.59 43.62
C ALA A 802 21.97 17.37 44.26
N LEU A 803 22.36 18.16 45.25
CA LEU A 803 23.64 18.04 45.95
C LEU A 803 23.65 16.95 47.03
N ARG A 804 22.46 16.55 47.57
CA ARG A 804 22.31 15.48 48.56
C ARG A 804 22.33 14.06 48.02
N THR A 805 22.21 13.89 46.69
CA THR A 805 22.28 12.57 46.02
C THR A 805 23.73 12.17 45.83
N GLU A 806 24.35 11.53 46.85
CA GLU A 806 25.55 10.72 46.70
C GLU A 806 25.28 9.30 46.17
#